data_b20cc08fd2f9904b29c3f0421caab25f
#
_entry.id   b20cc08fd2f9904b29c3f0421caab25f
#
_cell.length_a   1.000
_cell.length_b   1.000
_cell.length_c   1.000
_cell.angle_alpha   90.00
_cell.angle_beta   90.00
_cell.angle_gamma   90.00
#
_symmetry.space_group_name_H-M   'P 1'
#
loop_
_entity.id
_entity.type
_entity.pdbx_description
1 polymer ?
#
loop_
_entity_poly.entity_id
_entity_poly.type
_entity_poly.pdbx_seq_one_letter_code
_entity_poly.pdbx_strand_id
1 'polypeptide(L)'
;MDPHQDVWSRFTGGDGAPYWTLQACGINPRHITATQAAILHNEYPEPSNPEPVALPAMIWGTNYARAASQTLFTLFFAGRDFAPKCIIDGLNIQDYLQSHFIAAVSHLAMRLREAGGLLDECVLGWDSLNEPFEGLCGLENITVVPKHQQLKKGSNPTPFQSMRLAMGQEQTCEYWDFGSFGPKRNGSVTIDPEGVRLWVDPELADEDENGASSRWGWKRDPGWKLGTCIWALHGVWDPESGTCLRPDYFAYPRVDPTREVVFLADYWRPHWRLYTDSLRKIHPELIPFIQPTVFAQPPPLDDDDLKGRCCFSTHYYDGLTLMTRHWNWFNADALGVLRGKYASPVLAVKVGEKAIRASIRDQLGVLKNDCLTILGAYPTMVGEIGTPMDMDHKYSYGMSPEDGPKGKGDYSRQTKALDASLQAADGINALNYTIWTYAPDSSHAWGEGWNLEDLSLWSADDLKERRGGRRVPYLLHQPEAGQGKGDAGIRMVVREVDRSRANLAAVQQQDDENVPLRASTSAIQLHRLLLPSRNPSTIELTDSTATQTPAHGFCTSTTATSTGFPAFNSPATAFCFLTNGARAYRAFTRAYPLAAVGIPSTWEFDITRAEFSMTIRVGREDAPYLSQEYDPEATSQEAQFPTEIFVPLVQFASDVVIKEAFGTDIEAKIGAAAAKIGNGVGSSSTNTVLPLQDDIYSWRNARSQFVVGDEDDPLKSGSASVVEEPPTPDDMFKDALALDVTVSAGRTEVSGQVLRWFYPVPPARPPVVHKDPCDMTPQEAKEAEGDGRIEYTITIKRQGGAIDFPKLGVKGMALEENERGGDGGWVQRCCGSSCVVM
;
A
#
# COMPACT_ATOMS: atom_id res chain seq x y z
N MET A 1 9.13 6.28 -0.12
CA MET A 1 9.50 5.25 0.89
C MET A 1 8.67 5.52 2.13
N ASP A 2 7.87 4.55 2.54
CA ASP A 2 7.01 4.65 3.72
C ASP A 2 7.35 3.49 4.68
N PRO A 3 7.87 3.77 5.89
CA PRO A 3 8.10 2.74 6.90
C PRO A 3 6.78 2.22 7.44
N HIS A 4 6.33 1.10 6.90
CA HIS A 4 5.01 0.55 7.17
C HIS A 4 4.92 -0.08 8.57
N GLN A 5 3.76 0.12 9.20
CA GLN A 5 3.31 -0.56 10.41
C GLN A 5 1.78 -0.59 10.44
N ASP A 6 1.22 -1.65 11.04
CA ASP A 6 -0.17 -1.71 11.52
C ASP A 6 -0.18 -2.23 12.94
N VAL A 7 -0.93 -1.56 13.82
CA VAL A 7 -1.05 -1.84 15.26
C VAL A 7 0.28 -2.17 15.95
N TRP A 8 1.36 -1.50 15.52
CA TRP A 8 2.74 -1.59 15.98
C TRP A 8 3.54 -2.75 15.38
N SER A 9 3.07 -3.98 15.42
CA SER A 9 3.85 -5.12 14.97
C SER A 9 3.00 -6.38 14.73
N ARG A 10 3.62 -7.38 14.12
CA ARG A 10 3.02 -8.70 13.90
C ARG A 10 2.62 -9.39 15.23
N PHE A 11 3.33 -9.09 16.32
CA PHE A 11 3.04 -9.64 17.66
C PHE A 11 1.87 -8.93 18.36
N THR A 12 1.36 -7.87 17.80
CA THR A 12 0.20 -7.12 18.32
C THR A 12 -0.97 -7.10 17.34
N GLY A 13 -0.89 -7.92 16.28
CA GLY A 13 -1.98 -8.17 15.35
C GLY A 13 -1.91 -7.40 14.04
N GLY A 14 -0.76 -6.87 13.67
CA GLY A 14 -0.51 -6.19 12.42
C GLY A 14 0.84 -6.55 11.81
N ASP A 15 1.66 -5.57 11.54
CA ASP A 15 3.06 -5.69 11.12
C ASP A 15 3.90 -4.48 11.54
N GLY A 16 5.17 -4.41 11.14
CA GLY A 16 6.07 -3.27 11.40
C GLY A 16 7.18 -3.57 12.39
N ALA A 17 7.07 -3.09 13.63
CA ALA A 17 8.16 -3.09 14.60
C ALA A 17 8.67 -4.49 14.98
N PRO A 18 9.99 -4.67 15.16
CA PRO A 18 10.58 -5.96 15.49
C PRO A 18 10.26 -6.40 16.93
N TYR A 19 10.38 -7.70 17.19
CA TYR A 19 10.09 -8.38 18.46
C TYR A 19 10.70 -7.70 19.69
N TRP A 20 11.97 -7.26 19.60
CA TRP A 20 12.69 -6.69 20.72
C TRP A 20 12.04 -5.41 21.29
N THR A 21 11.27 -4.68 20.47
CA THR A 21 10.60 -3.43 20.89
C THR A 21 9.56 -3.68 21.98
N LEU A 22 8.85 -4.82 21.93
CA LEU A 22 7.89 -5.19 22.96
C LEU A 22 8.60 -5.45 24.29
N GLN A 23 9.69 -6.21 24.27
CA GLN A 23 10.47 -6.51 25.47
C GLN A 23 11.16 -5.26 26.03
N ALA A 24 11.69 -4.38 25.17
CA ALA A 24 12.20 -3.08 25.59
C ALA A 24 11.12 -2.27 26.32
N CYS A 25 9.87 -2.33 25.89
CA CYS A 25 8.72 -1.70 26.55
C CYS A 25 8.20 -2.49 27.77
N GLY A 26 8.87 -3.55 28.19
CA GLY A 26 8.47 -4.37 29.34
C GLY A 26 7.26 -5.26 29.08
N ILE A 27 6.89 -5.51 27.82
CA ILE A 27 5.77 -6.36 27.41
C ILE A 27 6.30 -7.76 27.09
N ASN A 28 5.63 -8.80 27.62
CA ASN A 28 5.85 -10.19 27.24
C ASN A 28 4.93 -10.58 26.08
N PRO A 29 5.45 -10.76 24.85
CA PRO A 29 4.62 -11.09 23.69
C PRO A 29 3.84 -12.40 23.83
N ARG A 30 4.34 -13.36 24.64
CA ARG A 30 3.67 -14.66 24.87
C ARG A 30 2.38 -14.55 25.70
N HIS A 31 2.16 -13.41 26.37
CA HIS A 31 1.01 -13.19 27.26
C HIS A 31 -0.06 -12.29 26.63
N ILE A 32 0.12 -11.86 25.38
CA ILE A 32 -0.78 -10.94 24.69
C ILE A 32 -2.18 -11.56 24.52
N THR A 33 -2.26 -12.79 24.04
CA THR A 33 -3.54 -13.48 23.83
C THR A 33 -4.27 -13.77 25.13
N ALA A 34 -3.58 -14.27 26.17
CA ALA A 34 -4.18 -14.57 27.48
C ALA A 34 -4.77 -13.31 28.15
N THR A 35 -4.12 -12.16 28.01
CA THR A 35 -4.55 -10.88 28.57
C THR A 35 -5.47 -10.10 27.64
N GLN A 36 -5.71 -10.59 26.41
CA GLN A 36 -6.34 -9.85 25.33
C GLN A 36 -5.77 -8.44 25.11
N ALA A 37 -4.46 -8.30 25.37
CA ALA A 37 -3.75 -7.05 25.06
C ALA A 37 -3.69 -6.76 23.56
N ALA A 38 -3.88 -7.77 22.71
CA ALA A 38 -4.30 -7.75 21.32
C ALA A 38 -5.03 -9.06 21.03
N ILE A 39 -5.83 -9.12 19.95
CA ILE A 39 -6.41 -10.35 19.43
C ILE A 39 -5.61 -10.78 18.19
N LEU A 40 -5.04 -11.98 18.24
CA LEU A 40 -4.17 -12.57 17.24
C LEU A 40 -4.79 -13.85 16.72
N HIS A 41 -5.47 -13.82 15.58
CA HIS A 41 -6.19 -14.98 15.05
C HIS A 41 -5.29 -16.19 14.79
N ASN A 42 -4.03 -15.98 14.45
CA ASN A 42 -3.06 -17.05 14.21
C ASN A 42 -2.56 -17.76 15.49
N GLU A 43 -2.87 -17.25 16.68
CA GLU A 43 -2.53 -17.90 17.96
C GLU A 43 -3.63 -18.81 18.48
N TYR A 44 -4.84 -18.78 17.88
CA TYR A 44 -5.95 -19.63 18.31
C TYR A 44 -5.92 -21.08 17.75
N PRO A 45 -5.33 -21.37 16.58
CA PRO A 45 -5.10 -22.76 16.18
C PRO A 45 -4.11 -23.46 17.12
N GLU A 46 -4.52 -24.59 17.69
CA GLU A 46 -3.68 -25.44 18.53
C GLU A 46 -3.42 -26.79 17.86
N PRO A 47 -2.37 -27.55 18.26
CA PRO A 47 -2.13 -28.90 17.72
C PRO A 47 -3.33 -29.83 17.84
N SER A 48 -4.13 -29.68 18.92
CA SER A 48 -5.35 -30.44 19.19
C SER A 48 -6.59 -29.89 18.46
N ASN A 49 -6.57 -28.61 18.07
CA ASN A 49 -7.65 -27.90 17.39
C ASN A 49 -7.08 -26.93 16.34
N PRO A 50 -6.46 -27.45 15.28
CA PRO A 50 -5.73 -26.66 14.30
C PRO A 50 -6.61 -25.75 13.43
N GLU A 51 -7.92 -26.01 13.35
CA GLU A 51 -8.92 -25.21 12.64
C GLU A 51 -10.09 -24.92 13.60
N PRO A 52 -9.95 -23.98 14.52
CA PRO A 52 -11.01 -23.67 15.47
C PRO A 52 -12.25 -23.18 14.71
N VAL A 53 -13.43 -23.68 15.12
CA VAL A 53 -14.72 -23.36 14.48
C VAL A 53 -15.08 -21.89 14.64
N ALA A 54 -14.62 -21.25 15.73
CA ALA A 54 -14.88 -19.85 16.01
C ALA A 54 -13.59 -19.14 16.46
N LEU A 55 -13.15 -18.19 15.66
CA LEU A 55 -12.13 -17.23 16.08
C LEU A 55 -12.81 -16.08 16.84
N PRO A 56 -12.11 -15.39 17.77
CA PRO A 56 -12.65 -14.22 18.44
C PRO A 56 -13.10 -13.17 17.43
N ALA A 57 -14.30 -12.62 17.65
CA ALA A 57 -14.82 -11.57 16.80
C ALA A 57 -13.95 -10.31 16.95
N MET A 58 -13.43 -9.79 15.81
CA MET A 58 -12.62 -8.57 15.77
C MET A 58 -12.61 -8.01 14.34
N ILE A 59 -12.13 -6.81 14.21
CA ILE A 59 -11.59 -6.20 12.99
C ILE A 59 -10.16 -5.82 13.35
N TRP A 60 -9.18 -5.97 12.46
CA TRP A 60 -7.76 -5.74 12.78
C TRP A 60 -7.53 -4.39 13.50
N GLY A 61 -8.15 -3.32 13.03
CA GLY A 61 -8.04 -1.99 13.62
C GLY A 61 -8.64 -1.87 15.04
N THR A 62 -9.43 -2.84 15.55
CA THR A 62 -9.86 -2.83 16.96
C THR A 62 -8.70 -3.08 17.92
N ASN A 63 -7.58 -3.63 17.43
CA ASN A 63 -6.37 -3.80 18.24
C ASN A 63 -5.70 -2.47 18.63
N TYR A 64 -5.93 -1.37 17.91
CA TYR A 64 -5.48 -0.04 18.32
C TYR A 64 -6.05 0.37 19.71
N ALA A 65 -7.27 -0.04 20.03
CA ALA A 65 -7.91 0.25 21.31
C ALA A 65 -7.53 -0.72 22.46
N ARG A 66 -6.50 -1.58 22.27
CA ARG A 66 -6.08 -2.57 23.25
C ARG A 66 -4.76 -2.20 23.94
N ALA A 67 -4.50 -2.82 25.10
CA ALA A 67 -3.39 -2.48 25.99
C ALA A 67 -2.02 -2.43 25.29
N ALA A 68 -1.72 -3.40 24.41
CA ALA A 68 -0.42 -3.47 23.77
C ALA A 68 -0.18 -2.26 22.85
N SER A 69 -1.06 -2.04 21.87
CA SER A 69 -0.93 -0.93 20.92
C SER A 69 -0.99 0.42 21.63
N GLN A 70 -2.00 0.64 22.49
CA GLN A 70 -2.12 1.87 23.27
C GLN A 70 -0.84 2.20 24.06
N THR A 71 -0.24 1.19 24.71
CA THR A 71 1.00 1.39 25.49
C THR A 71 2.19 1.71 24.60
N LEU A 72 2.40 0.91 23.54
CA LEU A 72 3.57 1.03 22.67
C LEU A 72 3.62 2.39 21.96
N PHE A 73 2.50 2.84 21.38
CA PHE A 73 2.45 4.15 20.76
C PHE A 73 2.60 5.30 21.75
N THR A 74 2.01 5.20 22.95
CA THR A 74 2.23 6.22 23.97
C THR A 74 3.70 6.31 24.41
N LEU A 75 4.39 5.17 24.54
CA LEU A 75 5.81 5.15 24.88
C LEU A 75 6.67 5.72 23.75
N PHE A 76 6.32 5.42 22.49
CA PHE A 76 7.06 5.90 21.33
C PHE A 76 6.94 7.41 21.10
N PHE A 77 5.73 7.97 21.23
CA PHE A 77 5.49 9.38 20.95
C PHE A 77 5.60 10.28 22.18
N ALA A 78 5.17 9.82 23.35
CA ALA A 78 4.98 10.63 24.55
C ALA A 78 5.56 10.01 25.82
N GLY A 79 6.55 9.13 25.71
CA GLY A 79 7.18 8.44 26.83
C GLY A 79 7.83 9.40 27.84
N ARG A 80 8.42 10.51 27.37
CA ARG A 80 8.99 11.55 28.26
C ARG A 80 7.93 12.17 29.17
N ASP A 81 6.72 12.38 28.64
CA ASP A 81 5.63 12.98 29.39
C ASP A 81 4.94 11.97 30.30
N PHE A 82 4.49 10.85 29.77
CA PHE A 82 3.62 9.94 30.49
C PHE A 82 4.35 8.76 31.17
N ALA A 83 5.57 8.47 30.73
CA ALA A 83 6.38 7.37 31.28
C ALA A 83 7.83 7.79 31.64
N PRO A 84 8.05 8.86 32.44
CA PRO A 84 9.39 9.39 32.72
C PRO A 84 10.31 8.43 33.46
N LYS A 85 9.78 7.38 34.11
CA LYS A 85 10.61 6.35 34.80
C LYS A 85 11.08 5.25 33.85
N CYS A 86 10.53 5.20 32.61
CA CYS A 86 10.89 4.20 31.64
C CYS A 86 12.19 4.60 30.92
N ILE A 87 13.31 4.18 31.44
CA ILE A 87 14.67 4.56 31.02
C ILE A 87 15.45 3.30 30.66
N ILE A 88 16.07 3.31 29.47
CA ILE A 88 17.01 2.29 28.96
C ILE A 88 18.29 3.01 28.52
N ASP A 89 19.48 2.53 28.94
CA ASP A 89 20.78 3.10 28.59
C ASP A 89 20.90 4.61 28.94
N GLY A 90 20.20 5.04 29.98
CA GLY A 90 20.11 6.44 30.39
C GLY A 90 19.20 7.31 29.53
N LEU A 91 18.53 6.75 28.55
CA LEU A 91 17.56 7.43 27.67
C LEU A 91 16.12 7.10 28.07
N ASN A 92 15.22 8.08 28.00
CA ASN A 92 13.79 7.76 28.09
C ASN A 92 13.40 6.82 26.95
N ILE A 93 12.45 5.92 27.21
CA ILE A 93 11.99 4.92 26.24
C ILE A 93 11.55 5.54 24.91
N GLN A 94 10.98 6.74 24.91
CA GLN A 94 10.64 7.49 23.71
C GLN A 94 11.89 7.74 22.85
N ASP A 95 12.94 8.28 23.45
CA ASP A 95 14.19 8.60 22.76
C ASP A 95 14.90 7.34 22.29
N TYR A 96 14.86 6.30 23.13
CA TYR A 96 15.43 5.01 22.80
C TYR A 96 14.78 4.41 21.56
N LEU A 97 13.45 4.30 21.52
CA LEU A 97 12.73 3.73 20.38
C LEU A 97 12.84 4.60 19.11
N GLN A 98 12.64 5.92 19.24
CA GLN A 98 12.72 6.83 18.09
C GLN A 98 14.12 6.87 17.49
N SER A 99 15.19 6.86 18.32
CA SER A 99 16.55 6.85 17.80
C SER A 99 16.88 5.59 17.01
N HIS A 100 16.41 4.41 17.46
CA HIS A 100 16.60 3.16 16.74
C HIS A 100 15.80 3.14 15.42
N PHE A 101 14.56 3.62 15.44
CA PHE A 101 13.73 3.74 14.25
C PHE A 101 14.38 4.66 13.20
N ILE A 102 14.77 5.87 13.61
CA ILE A 102 15.43 6.85 12.72
C ILE A 102 16.76 6.31 12.19
N ALA A 103 17.53 5.62 13.05
CA ALA A 103 18.79 5.01 12.64
C ALA A 103 18.58 3.90 11.58
N ALA A 104 17.56 3.08 11.74
CA ALA A 104 17.25 2.00 10.76
C ALA A 104 16.92 2.57 9.40
N VAL A 105 16.03 3.57 9.34
CA VAL A 105 15.65 4.22 8.07
C VAL A 105 16.81 5.02 7.48
N SER A 106 17.58 5.71 8.31
CA SER A 106 18.80 6.41 7.88
C SER A 106 19.83 5.44 7.29
N HIS A 107 19.96 4.25 7.88
CA HIS A 107 20.84 3.21 7.32
C HIS A 107 20.37 2.73 5.95
N LEU A 108 19.07 2.52 5.76
CA LEU A 108 18.50 2.21 4.45
C LEU A 108 18.82 3.33 3.43
N ALA A 109 18.60 4.60 3.80
CA ALA A 109 18.88 5.74 2.93
C ALA A 109 20.38 5.81 2.55
N MET A 110 21.28 5.55 3.49
CA MET A 110 22.72 5.46 3.21
C MET A 110 23.05 4.33 2.22
N ARG A 111 22.45 3.15 2.40
CA ARG A 111 22.65 2.02 1.48
C ARG A 111 22.15 2.31 0.06
N LEU A 112 20.99 2.98 -0.06
CA LEU A 112 20.47 3.41 -1.35
C LEU A 112 21.40 4.44 -2.02
N ARG A 113 21.96 5.38 -1.26
CA ARG A 113 22.97 6.34 -1.77
C ARG A 113 24.25 5.65 -2.21
N GLU A 114 24.77 4.69 -1.42
CA GLU A 114 25.98 3.93 -1.74
C GLU A 114 25.82 3.04 -2.99
N ALA A 115 24.60 2.60 -3.29
CA ALA A 115 24.30 1.84 -4.51
C ALA A 115 24.48 2.66 -5.80
N GLY A 116 24.53 4.01 -5.70
CA GLY A 116 24.73 4.94 -6.81
C GLY A 116 23.48 5.15 -7.67
N GLY A 117 23.08 6.41 -7.83
CA GLY A 117 21.93 6.81 -8.66
C GLY A 117 20.54 6.54 -8.07
N LEU A 118 20.31 5.42 -7.38
CA LEU A 118 18.98 5.03 -6.92
C LEU A 118 18.32 6.06 -6.01
N LEU A 119 19.08 6.69 -5.11
CA LEU A 119 18.51 7.66 -4.19
C LEU A 119 18.01 8.91 -4.91
N ASP A 120 18.79 9.41 -5.85
CA ASP A 120 18.51 10.68 -6.55
C ASP A 120 17.58 10.48 -7.75
N GLU A 121 17.59 9.28 -8.38
CA GLU A 121 16.83 9.01 -9.60
C GLU A 121 15.49 8.31 -9.35
N CYS A 122 15.38 7.51 -8.26
CA CYS A 122 14.22 6.66 -8.02
C CYS A 122 13.43 7.03 -6.75
N VAL A 123 14.08 7.57 -5.70
CA VAL A 123 13.44 7.89 -4.42
C VAL A 123 13.06 9.36 -4.37
N LEU A 124 11.78 9.68 -4.59
CA LEU A 124 11.27 11.05 -4.50
C LEU A 124 11.33 11.60 -3.07
N GLY A 125 10.99 10.76 -2.08
CA GLY A 125 10.90 11.23 -0.72
C GLY A 125 10.59 10.13 0.28
N TRP A 126 10.27 10.56 1.51
CA TRP A 126 10.13 9.70 2.68
C TRP A 126 8.93 10.12 3.50
N ASP A 127 8.10 9.14 3.86
CA ASP A 127 7.12 9.26 4.94
C ASP A 127 7.79 8.90 6.27
N SER A 128 7.24 9.38 7.40
CA SER A 128 7.87 9.15 8.70
C SER A 128 7.45 7.83 9.34
N LEU A 129 6.18 7.53 9.34
CA LEU A 129 5.59 6.32 9.92
C LEU A 129 4.18 6.15 9.36
N ASN A 130 3.89 4.96 8.84
CA ASN A 130 2.54 4.62 8.38
C ASN A 130 1.51 4.81 9.48
N GLU A 131 0.39 5.49 9.16
CA GLU A 131 -0.80 5.64 10.01
C GLU A 131 -0.50 5.86 11.51
N PRO A 132 0.20 6.94 11.87
CA PRO A 132 0.59 7.18 13.26
C PRO A 132 -0.64 7.18 14.17
N PHE A 133 -0.53 6.51 15.32
CA PHE A 133 -1.61 6.39 16.29
C PHE A 133 -1.24 7.05 17.62
N GLU A 134 -2.22 7.72 18.23
CA GLU A 134 -2.03 8.51 19.45
C GLU A 134 -1.82 7.67 20.72
N GLY A 135 -2.12 6.37 20.69
CA GLY A 135 -2.08 5.54 21.88
C GLY A 135 -3.12 6.00 22.92
N LEU A 136 -2.63 6.34 24.11
CA LEU A 136 -3.44 6.90 25.20
C LEU A 136 -3.45 8.45 25.23
N CYS A 137 -2.59 9.09 24.42
CA CYS A 137 -2.43 10.55 24.43
C CYS A 137 -3.74 11.27 24.12
N GLY A 138 -4.14 12.24 24.95
CA GLY A 138 -5.36 13.02 24.78
C GLY A 138 -6.64 12.35 25.30
N LEU A 139 -6.56 11.16 25.89
CA LEU A 139 -7.74 10.54 26.51
C LEU A 139 -8.20 11.32 27.74
N GLU A 140 -9.39 11.90 27.66
CA GLU A 140 -10.01 12.68 28.76
C GLU A 140 -10.31 11.81 29.98
N ASN A 141 -10.68 10.54 29.77
CA ASN A 141 -11.01 9.62 30.84
C ASN A 141 -10.81 8.16 30.41
N ILE A 142 -9.85 7.47 31.06
CA ILE A 142 -9.55 6.07 30.75
C ILE A 142 -10.58 5.06 31.28
N THR A 143 -11.52 5.47 32.15
CA THR A 143 -12.52 4.56 32.73
C THR A 143 -13.73 4.37 31.84
N VAL A 144 -13.83 5.07 30.73
CA VAL A 144 -14.91 4.98 29.74
C VAL A 144 -14.36 4.67 28.36
N VAL A 145 -15.18 4.08 27.49
CA VAL A 145 -14.82 3.93 26.07
C VAL A 145 -14.75 5.32 25.45
N PRO A 146 -13.65 5.67 24.75
CA PRO A 146 -13.49 6.98 24.14
C PRO A 146 -14.63 7.30 23.14
N LYS A 147 -15.16 8.53 23.19
CA LYS A 147 -16.28 8.94 22.33
C LYS A 147 -15.94 8.87 20.84
N HIS A 148 -14.68 9.12 20.48
CA HIS A 148 -14.18 9.08 19.11
C HIS A 148 -13.91 7.65 18.60
N GLN A 149 -13.90 6.63 19.46
CA GLN A 149 -13.72 5.24 19.04
C GLN A 149 -14.95 4.74 18.27
N GLN A 150 -14.90 4.83 16.96
CA GLN A 150 -15.99 4.41 16.07
C GLN A 150 -15.93 2.91 15.74
N LEU A 151 -14.73 2.31 15.74
CA LEU A 151 -14.55 0.90 15.39
C LEU A 151 -14.65 0.01 16.63
N LYS A 152 -15.73 -0.79 16.71
CA LYS A 152 -16.01 -1.70 17.83
C LYS A 152 -16.56 -3.01 17.29
N LYS A 153 -15.88 -4.11 17.61
CA LYS A 153 -16.34 -5.48 17.31
C LYS A 153 -15.73 -6.47 18.30
N GLY A 154 -16.49 -7.43 18.77
CA GLY A 154 -16.05 -8.37 19.80
C GLY A 154 -15.97 -7.73 21.18
N SER A 155 -15.08 -8.21 22.04
CA SER A 155 -14.78 -7.62 23.34
C SER A 155 -14.21 -6.22 23.19
N ASN A 156 -14.74 -5.26 23.93
CA ASN A 156 -14.33 -3.84 23.85
C ASN A 156 -14.09 -3.26 25.25
N PRO A 157 -12.95 -3.58 25.89
CA PRO A 157 -12.61 -3.03 27.20
C PRO A 157 -12.33 -1.53 27.11
N THR A 158 -12.62 -0.79 28.21
CA THR A 158 -12.10 0.56 28.38
C THR A 158 -10.57 0.53 28.54
N PRO A 159 -9.85 1.63 28.30
CA PRO A 159 -8.40 1.67 28.53
C PRO A 159 -8.02 1.22 29.95
N PHE A 160 -8.80 1.60 30.97
CA PHE A 160 -8.56 1.15 32.35
C PHE A 160 -8.81 -0.36 32.54
N GLN A 161 -9.87 -0.91 31.96
CA GLN A 161 -10.12 -2.36 31.97
C GLN A 161 -8.96 -3.12 31.28
N SER A 162 -8.44 -2.58 30.16
CA SER A 162 -7.26 -3.13 29.48
C SER A 162 -6.01 -3.14 30.36
N MET A 163 -5.79 -2.10 31.18
CA MET A 163 -4.69 -2.06 32.17
C MET A 163 -4.85 -3.12 33.26
N ARG A 164 -6.08 -3.37 33.70
CA ARG A 164 -6.39 -4.40 34.70
C ARG A 164 -6.23 -5.81 34.14
N LEU A 165 -6.72 -6.07 32.93
CA LEU A 165 -6.50 -7.33 32.20
C LEU A 165 -4.99 -7.60 32.05
N ALA A 166 -4.21 -6.56 31.69
CA ALA A 166 -2.75 -6.65 31.56
C ALA A 166 -2.03 -6.98 32.90
N MET A 167 -2.72 -6.86 34.04
CA MET A 167 -2.23 -7.27 35.36
C MET A 167 -2.83 -8.61 35.82
N GLY A 168 -3.49 -9.35 34.93
CA GLY A 168 -4.08 -10.65 35.26
C GLY A 168 -5.40 -10.59 36.02
N GLN A 169 -6.06 -9.42 36.05
CA GLN A 169 -7.33 -9.23 36.77
C GLN A 169 -8.52 -9.40 35.84
N GLU A 170 -9.45 -10.29 36.21
CA GLU A 170 -10.72 -10.49 35.47
C GLU A 170 -11.47 -9.18 35.26
N GLN A 171 -12.03 -8.99 34.06
CA GLN A 171 -12.87 -7.85 33.68
C GLN A 171 -14.08 -8.27 32.88
N THR A 172 -15.25 -7.70 33.21
CA THR A 172 -16.43 -7.75 32.35
C THR A 172 -16.49 -6.48 31.53
N CYS A 173 -16.35 -6.61 30.19
CA CYS A 173 -16.39 -5.50 29.25
C CYS A 173 -17.57 -5.59 28.28
N GLU A 174 -17.84 -4.52 27.56
CA GLU A 174 -18.85 -4.51 26.52
C GLU A 174 -18.49 -5.45 25.38
N TYR A 175 -19.53 -6.08 24.79
CA TYR A 175 -19.40 -6.87 23.57
C TYR A 175 -20.18 -6.23 22.43
N TRP A 176 -19.55 -6.11 21.26
CA TRP A 176 -20.09 -5.39 20.11
C TRP A 176 -20.10 -6.24 18.85
N ASP A 177 -21.17 -6.12 18.07
CA ASP A 177 -21.24 -6.56 16.68
C ASP A 177 -20.99 -5.39 15.75
N PHE A 178 -20.51 -5.67 14.53
CA PHE A 178 -20.35 -4.68 13.49
C PHE A 178 -21.06 -5.15 12.22
N GLY A 179 -21.96 -4.34 11.72
CA GLY A 179 -22.72 -4.63 10.51
C GLY A 179 -22.83 -3.42 9.59
N SER A 180 -23.68 -3.50 8.57
CA SER A 180 -23.85 -2.45 7.57
C SER A 180 -24.30 -1.09 8.14
N PHE A 181 -24.85 -1.06 9.35
CA PHE A 181 -25.22 0.18 10.06
C PHE A 181 -24.19 0.58 11.13
N GLY A 182 -22.96 0.03 11.07
CA GLY A 182 -21.91 0.29 12.02
C GLY A 182 -21.95 -0.58 13.27
N PRO A 183 -21.24 -0.19 14.36
CA PRO A 183 -21.15 -0.96 15.59
C PRO A 183 -22.47 -0.93 16.38
N LYS A 184 -22.86 -2.10 16.89
CA LYS A 184 -24.02 -2.29 17.76
C LYS A 184 -23.61 -3.06 18.99
N ARG A 185 -23.90 -2.50 20.19
CA ARG A 185 -23.68 -3.22 21.45
C ARG A 185 -24.56 -4.47 21.52
N ASN A 186 -23.93 -5.61 21.81
CA ASN A 186 -24.55 -6.93 21.93
C ASN A 186 -24.21 -7.58 23.28
N GLY A 187 -24.47 -6.88 24.38
CA GLY A 187 -24.25 -7.39 25.73
C GLY A 187 -22.87 -7.12 26.31
N SER A 188 -22.35 -8.08 27.05
CA SER A 188 -21.05 -8.02 27.72
C SER A 188 -20.38 -9.39 27.72
N VAL A 189 -19.06 -9.41 27.89
CA VAL A 189 -18.25 -10.63 28.01
C VAL A 189 -17.26 -10.47 29.15
N THR A 190 -17.07 -11.53 29.92
CA THR A 190 -16.04 -11.61 30.96
C THR A 190 -14.77 -12.21 30.38
N ILE A 191 -13.66 -11.53 30.58
CA ILE A 191 -12.31 -11.97 30.21
C ILE A 191 -11.55 -12.20 31.50
N ASP A 192 -11.06 -13.42 31.70
CA ASP A 192 -10.25 -13.83 32.82
C ASP A 192 -8.87 -14.29 32.32
N PRO A 193 -7.80 -13.50 32.57
CA PRO A 193 -6.44 -13.89 32.24
C PRO A 193 -5.85 -14.95 33.19
N GLU A 194 -6.62 -15.44 34.17
CA GLU A 194 -6.18 -16.43 35.18
C GLU A 194 -4.89 -16.02 35.92
N GLY A 195 -4.73 -14.73 36.21
CA GLY A 195 -3.54 -14.17 36.85
C GLY A 195 -2.34 -13.97 35.93
N VAL A 196 -2.41 -14.34 34.65
CA VAL A 196 -1.35 -14.09 33.67
C VAL A 196 -1.22 -12.58 33.44
N ARG A 197 0.02 -12.07 33.54
CA ARG A 197 0.32 -10.64 33.36
C ARG A 197 0.98 -10.39 32.03
N LEU A 198 0.60 -9.31 31.36
CA LEU A 198 1.23 -8.85 30.12
C LEU A 198 2.70 -8.49 30.31
N TRP A 199 3.04 -7.99 31.49
CA TRP A 199 4.35 -7.40 31.80
C TRP A 199 5.41 -8.50 31.99
N VAL A 200 6.63 -8.23 31.50
CA VAL A 200 7.77 -9.15 31.65
C VAL A 200 8.01 -9.41 33.14
N ASP A 201 8.02 -10.68 33.51
CA ASP A 201 8.35 -11.10 34.87
C ASP A 201 9.84 -10.85 35.15
N PRO A 202 10.20 -10.16 36.26
CA PRO A 202 11.59 -9.93 36.65
C PRO A 202 12.44 -11.21 36.74
N GLU A 203 11.85 -12.34 37.17
CA GLU A 203 12.56 -13.62 37.27
C GLU A 203 12.82 -14.29 35.91
N LEU A 204 11.99 -13.95 34.90
CA LEU A 204 12.11 -14.47 33.53
C LEU A 204 12.71 -13.45 32.56
N ALA A 205 12.97 -12.22 33.02
CA ALA A 205 13.67 -11.22 32.23
C ALA A 205 15.13 -11.66 32.06
N ASP A 206 15.63 -11.53 30.82
CA ASP A 206 17.04 -11.73 30.52
C ASP A 206 17.85 -10.48 30.95
N GLU A 207 17.68 -10.07 32.20
CA GLU A 207 18.32 -8.89 32.81
C GLU A 207 18.92 -9.28 34.17
N ASP A 208 20.16 -8.85 34.45
CA ASP A 208 20.81 -9.06 35.72
C ASP A 208 20.23 -8.12 36.81
N GLU A 209 20.72 -8.23 38.03
CA GLU A 209 20.33 -7.39 39.19
C GLU A 209 20.53 -5.88 38.96
N ASN A 210 21.35 -5.50 37.97
CA ASN A 210 21.61 -4.12 37.56
C ASN A 210 20.81 -3.69 36.33
N GLY A 211 19.90 -4.54 35.85
CA GLY A 211 19.06 -4.30 34.68
C GLY A 211 19.77 -4.49 33.33
N ALA A 212 20.95 -5.12 33.27
CA ALA A 212 21.67 -5.37 32.05
C ALA A 212 21.19 -6.66 31.39
N SER A 213 20.69 -6.55 30.14
CA SER A 213 20.28 -7.70 29.33
C SER A 213 21.45 -8.30 28.58
N SER A 214 21.70 -9.61 28.78
CA SER A 214 22.72 -10.36 28.07
C SER A 214 22.32 -10.59 26.62
N ARG A 215 21.03 -10.75 26.34
CA ARG A 215 20.47 -11.01 25.03
C ARG A 215 20.44 -9.76 24.14
N TRP A 216 20.00 -8.63 24.71
CA TRP A 216 19.72 -7.42 23.92
C TRP A 216 20.82 -6.36 24.03
N GLY A 217 21.65 -6.45 25.07
CA GLY A 217 22.76 -5.54 25.30
C GLY A 217 22.37 -4.19 25.89
N TRP A 218 21.10 -3.97 26.26
CA TRP A 218 20.66 -2.75 26.92
C TRP A 218 20.82 -2.86 28.46
N LYS A 219 20.71 -1.70 29.11
CA LYS A 219 20.63 -1.59 30.56
C LYS A 219 19.38 -0.79 30.94
N ARG A 220 18.44 -1.47 31.63
CA ARG A 220 17.23 -0.85 32.18
C ARG A 220 17.56 -0.13 33.50
N ASP A 221 16.97 1.07 33.68
CA ASP A 221 17.14 1.80 34.94
C ASP A 221 16.41 1.07 36.10
N PRO A 222 16.99 0.98 37.29
CA PRO A 222 16.36 0.33 38.45
C PRO A 222 15.03 0.95 38.90
N GLY A 223 14.75 2.20 38.52
CA GLY A 223 13.45 2.85 38.70
C GLY A 223 12.32 2.29 37.83
N TRP A 224 12.66 1.58 36.76
CA TRP A 224 11.67 0.87 35.91
C TRP A 224 11.47 -0.55 36.39
N LYS A 225 10.57 -0.75 37.34
CA LYS A 225 10.27 -2.08 37.91
C LYS A 225 9.47 -2.91 36.88
N LEU A 226 10.02 -4.06 36.49
CA LEU A 226 9.31 -5.07 35.69
C LEU A 226 8.24 -5.80 36.53
N GLY A 227 7.40 -6.59 35.88
CA GLY A 227 6.31 -7.38 36.47
C GLY A 227 5.10 -6.57 36.92
N THR A 228 5.09 -5.27 36.66
CA THR A 228 3.96 -4.38 37.00
C THR A 228 3.57 -3.51 35.82
N CYS A 229 2.31 -3.05 35.82
CA CYS A 229 1.81 -2.12 34.84
C CYS A 229 2.61 -0.81 34.84
N ILE A 230 3.13 -0.39 33.69
CA ILE A 230 3.85 0.87 33.52
C ILE A 230 3.02 2.05 34.05
N TRP A 231 1.74 2.07 33.80
CA TRP A 231 0.85 3.15 34.21
C TRP A 231 0.62 3.15 35.72
N ALA A 232 0.55 1.97 36.35
CA ALA A 232 0.56 1.87 37.82
C ALA A 232 1.87 2.38 38.41
N LEU A 233 3.03 2.07 37.83
CA LEU A 233 4.33 2.59 38.19
C LEU A 233 4.37 4.13 38.21
N HIS A 234 3.57 4.77 37.35
CA HIS A 234 3.42 6.23 37.26
C HIS A 234 2.23 6.78 38.07
N GLY A 235 1.57 5.94 38.87
CA GLY A 235 0.49 6.35 39.79
C GLY A 235 -0.82 6.71 39.07
N VAL A 236 -1.10 6.13 37.92
CA VAL A 236 -2.39 6.25 37.22
C VAL A 236 -3.46 5.48 37.97
N TRP A 237 -3.09 4.31 38.50
CA TRP A 237 -3.99 3.46 39.25
C TRP A 237 -3.21 2.58 40.24
N ASP A 238 -3.92 2.02 41.19
CA ASP A 238 -3.36 1.11 42.19
C ASP A 238 -3.74 -0.35 41.88
N PRO A 239 -2.77 -1.24 41.57
CA PRO A 239 -3.04 -2.66 41.28
C PRO A 239 -3.57 -3.48 42.44
N GLU A 240 -3.26 -3.11 43.71
CA GLU A 240 -3.71 -3.84 44.90
C GLU A 240 -5.21 -3.61 45.17
N SER A 241 -5.64 -2.36 45.17
CA SER A 241 -7.05 -2.01 45.39
C SER A 241 -7.87 -2.06 44.11
N GLY A 242 -7.24 -2.10 42.93
CA GLY A 242 -7.94 -2.02 41.63
C GLY A 242 -8.56 -0.63 41.36
N THR A 243 -8.10 0.42 42.03
CA THR A 243 -8.67 1.75 42.00
C THR A 243 -7.96 2.63 40.96
N CYS A 244 -8.72 3.28 40.08
CA CYS A 244 -8.20 4.32 39.20
C CYS A 244 -7.96 5.61 40.02
N LEU A 245 -6.71 6.06 40.09
CA LEU A 245 -6.31 7.25 40.86
C LEU A 245 -6.37 8.53 40.03
N ARG A 246 -6.02 8.45 38.74
CA ARG A 246 -5.97 9.59 37.82
C ARG A 246 -6.61 9.20 36.46
N PRO A 247 -7.94 9.32 36.35
CA PRO A 247 -8.63 8.92 35.13
C PRO A 247 -8.27 9.80 33.91
N ASP A 248 -7.83 11.02 34.13
CA ASP A 248 -7.47 12.03 33.13
C ASP A 248 -5.97 12.17 32.90
N TYR A 249 -5.17 11.16 33.32
CA TYR A 249 -3.72 11.24 33.31
C TYR A 249 -3.11 11.61 31.95
N PHE A 250 -3.74 11.19 30.86
CA PHE A 250 -3.26 11.38 29.49
C PHE A 250 -3.88 12.58 28.78
N ALA A 251 -4.79 13.29 29.44
CA ALA A 251 -5.54 14.41 28.83
C ALA A 251 -4.69 15.67 28.66
N TYR A 252 -3.68 15.85 29.52
CA TYR A 252 -2.91 17.09 29.62
C TYR A 252 -1.41 16.82 29.52
N PRO A 253 -0.64 17.62 28.72
CA PRO A 253 0.82 17.52 28.70
C PRO A 253 1.37 17.87 30.08
N ARG A 254 2.39 17.13 30.56
CA ARG A 254 3.03 17.42 31.86
C ARG A 254 3.74 18.77 31.91
N VAL A 255 4.27 19.19 30.75
CA VAL A 255 4.98 20.47 30.59
C VAL A 255 4.02 21.66 30.65
N ASP A 256 2.75 21.48 30.26
CA ASP A 256 1.70 22.50 30.32
C ASP A 256 0.34 21.86 30.61
N PRO A 257 0.03 21.63 31.88
CA PRO A 257 -1.22 21.00 32.31
C PRO A 257 -2.45 21.92 32.20
N THR A 258 -2.29 23.13 31.67
CA THR A 258 -3.39 24.10 31.53
C THR A 258 -4.17 23.93 30.22
N ARG A 259 -3.65 23.15 29.27
CA ARG A 259 -4.28 22.86 28.00
C ARG A 259 -4.37 21.36 27.71
N GLU A 260 -5.32 20.99 26.91
CA GLU A 260 -5.43 19.60 26.43
C GLU A 260 -4.31 19.22 25.45
N VAL A 261 -4.03 17.91 25.41
CA VAL A 261 -3.12 17.32 24.44
C VAL A 261 -3.67 17.46 23.03
N VAL A 262 -2.83 17.93 22.12
CA VAL A 262 -3.06 17.90 20.67
C VAL A 262 -1.99 16.99 20.06
N PHE A 263 -2.28 15.72 19.88
CA PHE A 263 -1.32 14.66 19.51
C PHE A 263 -0.40 15.05 18.33
N LEU A 264 -0.99 15.55 17.23
CA LEU A 264 -0.23 15.89 16.03
C LEU A 264 0.75 17.05 16.26
N ALA A 265 0.38 18.01 17.11
CA ALA A 265 1.24 19.16 17.43
C ALA A 265 2.27 18.85 18.51
N ASP A 266 1.84 18.13 19.57
CA ASP A 266 2.66 17.94 20.77
C ASP A 266 3.67 16.81 20.63
N TYR A 267 3.32 15.73 19.87
CA TYR A 267 4.11 14.50 19.86
C TYR A 267 4.49 14.04 18.46
N TRP A 268 3.58 14.06 17.48
CA TRP A 268 3.87 13.66 16.11
C TRP A 268 4.85 14.64 15.42
N ARG A 269 4.58 15.95 15.46
CA ARG A 269 5.42 16.96 14.80
C ARG A 269 6.87 16.97 15.31
N PRO A 270 7.18 16.90 16.61
CA PRO A 270 8.55 16.75 17.10
C PRO A 270 9.26 15.49 16.59
N HIS A 271 8.57 14.34 16.56
CA HIS A 271 9.10 13.12 15.97
C HIS A 271 9.41 13.28 14.49
N TRP A 272 8.44 13.80 13.74
CA TRP A 272 8.55 14.01 12.29
C TRP A 272 9.72 14.94 11.95
N ARG A 273 9.95 16.01 12.71
CA ARG A 273 11.11 16.91 12.56
C ARG A 273 12.43 16.17 12.74
N LEU A 274 12.59 15.41 13.84
CA LEU A 274 13.80 14.63 14.09
C LEU A 274 14.11 13.64 12.98
N TYR A 275 13.09 12.96 12.50
CA TYR A 275 13.16 12.01 11.40
C TYR A 275 13.60 12.70 10.09
N THR A 276 12.85 13.73 9.69
CA THR A 276 13.10 14.46 8.44
C THR A 276 14.48 15.14 8.44
N ASP A 277 14.89 15.77 9.54
CA ASP A 277 16.20 16.39 9.65
C ASP A 277 17.35 15.37 9.58
N SER A 278 17.12 14.15 10.08
CA SER A 278 18.11 13.07 9.99
C SER A 278 18.25 12.58 8.56
N LEU A 279 17.16 12.42 7.83
CA LEU A 279 17.18 12.00 6.43
C LEU A 279 17.70 13.09 5.48
N ARG A 280 17.43 14.37 5.73
CA ARG A 280 17.97 15.48 4.95
C ARG A 280 19.50 15.54 4.95
N LYS A 281 20.17 15.01 5.97
CA LYS A 281 21.65 14.88 5.99
C LYS A 281 22.16 13.86 4.95
N ILE A 282 21.31 12.92 4.56
CA ILE A 282 21.64 11.85 3.63
C ILE A 282 21.06 12.15 2.24
N HIS A 283 19.83 12.62 2.17
CA HIS A 283 19.08 12.98 0.97
C HIS A 283 18.58 14.43 1.07
N PRO A 284 19.42 15.44 0.76
CA PRO A 284 19.09 16.86 0.95
C PRO A 284 17.86 17.31 0.18
N GLU A 285 17.64 16.73 -1.00
CA GLU A 285 16.56 17.09 -1.93
C GLU A 285 15.26 16.29 -1.68
N LEU A 286 15.19 15.52 -0.61
CA LEU A 286 14.01 14.70 -0.31
C LEU A 286 12.73 15.54 -0.23
N ILE A 287 11.64 14.97 -0.70
CA ILE A 287 10.28 15.45 -0.46
C ILE A 287 9.76 14.74 0.79
N PRO A 288 9.49 15.47 1.90
CA PRO A 288 8.82 14.85 3.05
C PRO A 288 7.36 14.60 2.70
N PHE A 289 6.92 13.36 2.91
CA PHE A 289 5.51 13.00 2.83
C PHE A 289 4.88 13.21 4.21
N ILE A 290 3.75 13.88 4.25
CA ILE A 290 3.06 14.28 5.48
C ILE A 290 1.87 13.36 5.66
N GLN A 291 1.97 12.43 6.59
CA GLN A 291 0.89 11.52 6.93
C GLN A 291 0.46 11.73 8.39
N PRO A 292 -0.68 12.34 8.64
CA PRO A 292 -1.28 12.39 9.97
C PRO A 292 -2.02 11.08 10.29
N THR A 293 -2.63 10.98 11.47
CA THR A 293 -3.60 9.94 11.81
C THR A 293 -4.68 9.86 10.71
N VAL A 294 -5.15 8.66 10.41
CA VAL A 294 -6.14 8.40 9.34
C VAL A 294 -7.33 9.36 9.44
N PHE A 295 -7.65 10.01 8.32
CA PHE A 295 -8.70 11.04 8.19
C PHE A 295 -8.50 12.32 9.02
N ALA A 296 -7.44 12.46 9.80
CA ALA A 296 -7.13 13.72 10.46
C ALA A 296 -6.65 14.77 9.45
N GLN A 297 -6.79 16.03 9.82
CA GLN A 297 -6.16 17.14 9.11
C GLN A 297 -4.65 17.15 9.43
N PRO A 298 -3.79 17.51 8.48
CA PRO A 298 -2.38 17.68 8.79
C PRO A 298 -2.19 18.80 9.80
N PRO A 299 -1.20 18.72 10.72
CA PRO A 299 -0.88 19.85 11.56
C PRO A 299 -0.29 20.99 10.72
N PRO A 300 -0.48 22.25 11.14
CA PRO A 300 0.22 23.37 10.52
C PRO A 300 1.74 23.17 10.63
N LEU A 301 2.43 23.24 9.48
CA LEU A 301 3.88 23.18 9.37
C LEU A 301 4.36 24.50 8.77
N ASP A 302 5.50 25.00 9.25
CA ASP A 302 6.07 26.25 8.77
C ASP A 302 7.07 26.03 7.64
N ASP A 303 7.51 27.14 7.02
CA ASP A 303 8.46 27.09 5.90
C ASP A 303 9.82 26.47 6.30
N ASP A 304 10.22 26.60 7.57
CA ASP A 304 11.44 25.97 8.09
C ASP A 304 11.30 24.45 8.17
N ASP A 305 10.11 23.95 8.45
CA ASP A 305 9.78 22.52 8.42
C ASP A 305 9.80 21.99 6.98
N LEU A 306 9.07 22.64 6.07
CA LEU A 306 8.82 22.15 4.73
C LEU A 306 9.98 22.45 3.76
N LYS A 307 10.67 23.58 3.92
CA LYS A 307 11.73 24.05 3.02
C LYS A 307 11.30 24.12 1.55
N GLY A 308 10.06 24.52 1.32
CA GLY A 308 9.45 24.63 0.00
C GLY A 308 9.08 23.31 -0.67
N ARG A 309 9.13 22.19 0.02
CA ARG A 309 8.85 20.83 -0.52
C ARG A 309 8.05 19.99 0.44
N CYS A 310 6.90 19.51 0.01
CA CYS A 310 6.20 18.40 0.68
C CYS A 310 5.18 17.77 -0.25
N CYS A 311 4.70 16.59 0.13
CA CYS A 311 3.53 15.94 -0.43
C CYS A 311 2.63 15.52 0.73
N PHE A 312 1.36 15.91 0.69
CA PHE A 312 0.39 15.40 1.65
C PHE A 312 0.03 13.97 1.27
N SER A 313 0.38 13.00 2.13
CA SER A 313 0.15 11.58 1.94
C SER A 313 -1.02 11.15 2.83
N THR A 314 -2.24 11.19 2.29
CA THR A 314 -3.43 10.73 3.01
C THR A 314 -3.79 9.31 2.60
N HIS A 315 -4.46 8.56 3.49
CA HIS A 315 -5.02 7.24 3.17
C HIS A 315 -6.52 7.32 3.01
N TYR A 316 -7.07 6.50 2.12
CA TYR A 316 -8.51 6.43 1.92
C TYR A 316 -8.97 5.00 1.61
N TYR A 317 -9.94 4.56 2.39
CA TYR A 317 -10.70 3.34 2.14
C TYR A 317 -12.20 3.65 2.21
N ASP A 318 -13.01 2.99 1.38
CA ASP A 318 -14.45 2.92 1.63
C ASP A 318 -14.69 2.12 2.92
N GLY A 319 -14.85 2.85 4.02
CA GLY A 319 -14.88 2.26 5.36
C GLY A 319 -16.00 1.23 5.54
N LEU A 320 -17.17 1.42 4.91
CA LEU A 320 -18.25 0.45 5.01
C LEU A 320 -17.87 -0.85 4.30
N THR A 321 -17.36 -0.77 3.08
CA THR A 321 -16.94 -1.94 2.31
C THR A 321 -15.76 -2.66 2.98
N LEU A 322 -14.77 -1.90 3.48
CA LEU A 322 -13.60 -2.46 4.17
C LEU A 322 -14.01 -3.26 5.42
N MET A 323 -14.87 -2.67 6.27
CA MET A 323 -15.24 -3.26 7.56
C MET A 323 -16.27 -4.39 7.43
N THR A 324 -17.21 -4.29 6.48
CA THR A 324 -18.23 -5.34 6.28
C THR A 324 -17.80 -6.42 5.30
N ARG A 325 -16.73 -6.19 4.53
CA ARG A 325 -16.28 -7.05 3.43
C ARG A 325 -17.43 -7.35 2.46
N HIS A 326 -18.24 -6.30 2.15
CA HIS A 326 -19.39 -6.38 1.28
C HIS A 326 -19.65 -5.06 0.57
N TRP A 327 -19.92 -5.09 -0.74
CA TRP A 327 -20.37 -3.93 -1.49
C TRP A 327 -21.87 -3.75 -1.33
N ASN A 328 -22.27 -2.77 -0.51
CA ASN A 328 -23.67 -2.50 -0.21
C ASN A 328 -24.34 -1.60 -1.28
N TRP A 329 -25.66 -1.69 -1.41
CA TRP A 329 -26.47 -0.77 -2.23
C TRP A 329 -26.61 0.64 -1.63
N PHE A 330 -26.12 0.84 -0.41
CA PHE A 330 -25.96 2.12 0.27
C PHE A 330 -24.58 2.23 0.90
N ASN A 331 -24.17 3.45 1.22
CA ASN A 331 -22.90 3.75 1.91
C ASN A 331 -23.11 4.98 2.81
N ALA A 332 -22.07 5.47 3.46
CA ALA A 332 -22.09 6.68 4.24
C ALA A 332 -20.85 7.56 3.97
N ASP A 333 -21.02 8.86 4.10
CA ASP A 333 -19.90 9.82 4.16
C ASP A 333 -19.18 9.67 5.50
N ALA A 334 -18.29 8.64 5.58
CA ALA A 334 -17.57 8.29 6.81
C ALA A 334 -16.67 9.46 7.29
N LEU A 335 -15.95 10.10 6.38
CA LEU A 335 -15.12 11.26 6.68
C LEU A 335 -15.95 12.40 7.26
N GLY A 336 -17.11 12.71 6.66
CA GLY A 336 -18.02 13.72 7.15
C GLY A 336 -18.58 13.41 8.56
N VAL A 337 -18.86 12.13 8.84
CA VAL A 337 -19.27 11.69 10.20
C VAL A 337 -18.15 11.90 11.21
N LEU A 338 -16.94 11.45 10.91
CA LEU A 338 -15.78 11.57 11.79
C LEU A 338 -15.41 13.04 12.08
N ARG A 339 -15.60 13.92 11.09
CA ARG A 339 -15.33 15.36 11.22
C ARG A 339 -16.53 16.18 11.72
N GLY A 340 -17.60 15.52 12.19
CA GLY A 340 -18.75 16.21 12.79
C GLY A 340 -19.64 17.00 11.82
N LYS A 341 -19.54 16.74 10.51
CA LYS A 341 -20.38 17.39 9.47
C LYS A 341 -21.88 17.11 9.67
N TYR A 342 -22.23 15.99 10.26
CA TYR A 342 -23.61 15.53 10.41
C TYR A 342 -24.01 15.45 11.88
N ALA A 343 -25.19 15.94 12.20
CA ALA A 343 -25.78 15.83 13.55
C ALA A 343 -26.09 14.36 13.94
N SER A 344 -26.23 13.46 12.96
CA SER A 344 -26.42 12.01 13.15
C SER A 344 -25.83 11.25 11.97
N PRO A 345 -25.22 10.07 12.17
CA PRO A 345 -24.70 9.22 11.09
C PRO A 345 -25.73 8.85 10.03
N VAL A 346 -27.02 8.79 10.39
CA VAL A 346 -28.11 8.51 9.43
C VAL A 346 -28.19 9.55 8.31
N LEU A 347 -27.86 10.81 8.61
CA LEU A 347 -27.85 11.90 7.61
C LEU A 347 -26.68 11.78 6.62
N ALA A 348 -25.67 10.97 6.93
CA ALA A 348 -24.53 10.72 6.07
C ALA A 348 -24.79 9.64 5.01
N VAL A 349 -25.91 8.91 5.11
CA VAL A 349 -26.23 7.77 4.24
C VAL A 349 -26.42 8.20 2.79
N LYS A 350 -25.83 7.46 1.88
CA LYS A 350 -25.92 7.61 0.42
C LYS A 350 -26.50 6.34 -0.18
N VAL A 351 -27.52 6.48 -1.01
CA VAL A 351 -28.28 5.35 -1.57
C VAL A 351 -28.09 5.29 -3.08
N GLY A 352 -27.73 4.11 -3.56
CA GLY A 352 -27.52 3.82 -4.97
C GLY A 352 -26.11 4.19 -5.44
N GLU A 353 -25.62 3.47 -6.44
CA GLU A 353 -24.23 3.51 -6.89
C GLU A 353 -23.74 4.91 -7.27
N LYS A 354 -24.57 5.67 -8.02
CA LYS A 354 -24.22 7.04 -8.43
C LYS A 354 -23.98 7.95 -7.21
N ALA A 355 -24.82 7.85 -6.18
CA ALA A 355 -24.69 8.66 -4.97
C ALA A 355 -23.48 8.21 -4.11
N ILE A 356 -23.20 6.90 -4.10
CA ILE A 356 -22.03 6.33 -3.42
C ILE A 356 -20.74 6.83 -4.07
N ARG A 357 -20.58 6.67 -5.39
CA ARG A 357 -19.41 7.16 -6.14
C ARG A 357 -19.20 8.67 -6.00
N ALA A 358 -20.28 9.46 -6.07
CA ALA A 358 -20.20 10.90 -5.83
C ALA A 358 -19.70 11.22 -4.41
N SER A 359 -20.20 10.49 -3.40
CA SER A 359 -19.77 10.68 -2.00
C SER A 359 -18.29 10.34 -1.78
N ILE A 360 -17.79 9.25 -2.38
CA ILE A 360 -16.37 8.87 -2.29
C ILE A 360 -15.51 9.96 -2.93
N ARG A 361 -15.88 10.43 -4.13
CA ARG A 361 -15.20 11.54 -4.81
C ARG A 361 -15.15 12.80 -3.95
N ASP A 362 -16.28 13.16 -3.32
CA ASP A 362 -16.37 14.37 -2.51
C ASP A 362 -15.51 14.25 -1.24
N GLN A 363 -15.41 13.06 -0.63
CA GLN A 363 -14.52 12.79 0.51
C GLN A 363 -13.04 12.96 0.12
N LEU A 364 -12.60 12.41 -1.01
CA LEU A 364 -11.25 12.61 -1.52
C LEU A 364 -10.97 14.09 -1.84
N GLY A 365 -11.96 14.81 -2.36
CA GLY A 365 -11.89 16.26 -2.57
C GLY A 365 -11.67 17.05 -1.27
N VAL A 366 -12.28 16.63 -0.16
CA VAL A 366 -12.05 17.23 1.17
C VAL A 366 -10.60 17.00 1.61
N LEU A 367 -10.08 15.79 1.49
CA LEU A 367 -8.68 15.48 1.86
C LEU A 367 -7.68 16.28 1.02
N LYS A 368 -7.90 16.44 -0.29
CA LYS A 368 -7.10 17.32 -1.14
C LYS A 368 -7.14 18.77 -0.67
N ASN A 369 -8.33 19.26 -0.32
CA ASN A 369 -8.51 20.63 0.15
C ASN A 369 -7.84 20.90 1.49
N ASP A 370 -7.72 19.91 2.38
CA ASP A 370 -6.96 20.04 3.62
C ASP A 370 -5.49 20.40 3.37
N CYS A 371 -4.85 19.77 2.41
CA CYS A 371 -3.49 20.14 1.99
C CYS A 371 -3.42 21.61 1.57
N LEU A 372 -4.28 22.00 0.62
CA LEU A 372 -4.28 23.35 0.05
C LEU A 372 -4.54 24.44 1.07
N THR A 373 -5.38 24.16 2.08
CA THR A 373 -5.78 25.15 3.09
C THR A 373 -4.82 25.22 4.28
N ILE A 374 -4.14 24.12 4.64
CA ILE A 374 -3.32 24.03 5.86
C ILE A 374 -1.82 24.05 5.53
N LEU A 375 -1.38 23.29 4.54
CA LEU A 375 0.02 23.20 4.16
C LEU A 375 0.39 24.17 3.02
N GLY A 376 -0.59 24.58 2.20
CA GLY A 376 -0.37 25.45 1.04
C GLY A 376 -0.48 24.72 -0.30
N ALA A 377 0.03 25.34 -1.36
CA ALA A 377 -0.05 24.84 -2.74
C ALA A 377 0.91 23.66 -3.01
N TYR A 378 0.80 22.61 -2.22
CA TYR A 378 1.57 21.38 -2.37
C TYR A 378 0.71 20.24 -2.94
N PRO A 379 1.33 19.20 -3.56
CA PRO A 379 0.60 18.06 -4.07
C PRO A 379 0.01 17.20 -2.95
N THR A 380 -1.12 16.57 -3.25
CA THR A 380 -1.74 15.52 -2.43
C THR A 380 -1.65 14.19 -3.15
N MET A 381 -1.25 13.15 -2.44
CA MET A 381 -1.26 11.76 -2.89
C MET A 381 -2.12 10.93 -1.94
N VAL A 382 -2.87 9.96 -2.48
CA VAL A 382 -3.50 8.93 -1.65
C VAL A 382 -2.47 7.81 -1.48
N GLY A 383 -1.81 7.79 -0.32
CA GLY A 383 -0.72 6.85 -0.02
C GLY A 383 -1.18 5.41 0.05
N GLU A 384 -2.44 5.17 0.47
CA GLU A 384 -3.09 3.88 0.39
C GLU A 384 -4.55 4.03 -0.04
N ILE A 385 -4.94 3.18 -1.01
CA ILE A 385 -6.31 2.99 -1.46
C ILE A 385 -6.50 1.52 -1.84
N GLY A 386 -7.57 0.88 -1.39
CA GLY A 386 -7.73 -0.55 -1.64
C GLY A 386 -9.12 -1.07 -1.33
N THR A 387 -9.29 -2.39 -1.48
CA THR A 387 -10.55 -3.08 -1.16
C THR A 387 -10.25 -4.52 -0.74
N PRO A 388 -11.03 -5.10 0.19
CA PRO A 388 -10.86 -6.51 0.60
C PRO A 388 -11.07 -7.46 -0.58
N MET A 389 -10.22 -8.47 -0.71
CA MET A 389 -10.36 -9.51 -1.73
C MET A 389 -11.21 -10.69 -1.24
N ASP A 390 -11.37 -10.85 0.07
CA ASP A 390 -12.13 -11.91 0.74
C ASP A 390 -13.61 -11.58 0.97
N MET A 391 -14.17 -10.68 0.18
CA MET A 391 -15.58 -10.25 0.26
C MET A 391 -16.57 -11.42 0.28
N ASP A 392 -17.72 -11.20 0.94
CA ASP A 392 -18.87 -12.10 0.95
C ASP A 392 -18.50 -13.52 1.40
N HIS A 393 -17.83 -13.59 2.56
CA HIS A 393 -17.39 -14.85 3.15
C HIS A 393 -16.46 -15.65 2.22
N LYS A 394 -15.50 -14.99 1.59
CA LYS A 394 -14.54 -15.61 0.67
C LYS A 394 -15.21 -16.25 -0.57
N TYR A 395 -16.30 -15.62 -1.06
CA TYR A 395 -17.04 -16.08 -2.25
C TYR A 395 -16.12 -16.29 -3.45
N SER A 396 -15.26 -15.29 -3.73
CA SER A 396 -14.34 -15.34 -4.87
C SER A 396 -13.26 -16.43 -4.76
N TYR A 397 -13.00 -16.90 -3.54
CA TYR A 397 -12.09 -18.03 -3.30
C TYR A 397 -12.78 -19.40 -3.47
N GLY A 398 -14.11 -19.41 -3.62
CA GLY A 398 -14.91 -20.65 -3.63
C GLY A 398 -15.03 -21.29 -2.25
N MET A 399 -14.91 -20.50 -1.19
CA MET A 399 -14.95 -20.94 0.23
C MET A 399 -16.21 -20.45 0.97
N SER A 400 -17.15 -19.80 0.27
CA SER A 400 -18.41 -19.35 0.88
C SER A 400 -19.18 -20.54 1.48
N PRO A 401 -19.64 -20.45 2.73
CA PRO A 401 -20.44 -21.51 3.36
C PRO A 401 -21.75 -21.80 2.63
N GLU A 402 -22.33 -20.79 1.96
CA GLU A 402 -23.62 -20.89 1.26
C GLU A 402 -23.47 -21.34 -0.19
N ASP A 403 -22.47 -20.82 -0.91
CA ASP A 403 -22.31 -21.03 -2.35
C ASP A 403 -21.21 -22.05 -2.70
N GLY A 404 -20.34 -22.40 -1.74
CA GLY A 404 -19.23 -23.32 -1.97
C GLY A 404 -18.30 -22.84 -3.12
N PRO A 405 -17.89 -23.75 -4.03
CA PRO A 405 -16.93 -23.41 -5.10
C PRO A 405 -17.53 -22.61 -6.25
N LYS A 406 -18.83 -22.28 -6.22
CA LYS A 406 -19.53 -21.61 -7.31
C LYS A 406 -18.96 -20.25 -7.69
N GLY A 407 -18.51 -19.48 -6.68
CA GLY A 407 -17.92 -18.15 -6.83
C GLY A 407 -16.43 -18.14 -7.18
N LYS A 408 -15.75 -19.30 -7.22
CA LYS A 408 -14.29 -19.35 -7.39
C LYS A 408 -13.84 -18.60 -8.64
N GLY A 409 -12.94 -17.60 -8.46
CA GLY A 409 -12.40 -16.74 -9.49
C GLY A 409 -13.32 -15.57 -9.91
N ASP A 410 -14.45 -15.36 -9.21
CA ASP A 410 -15.37 -14.25 -9.44
C ASP A 410 -15.03 -13.06 -8.55
N TYR A 411 -14.22 -12.14 -9.07
CA TYR A 411 -13.82 -10.88 -8.42
C TYR A 411 -14.63 -9.67 -8.91
N SER A 412 -15.85 -9.86 -9.44
CA SER A 412 -16.69 -8.76 -9.97
C SER A 412 -17.05 -7.73 -8.89
N ARG A 413 -17.32 -8.19 -7.67
CA ARG A 413 -17.66 -7.34 -6.52
C ARG A 413 -16.48 -6.49 -6.07
N GLN A 414 -15.29 -7.11 -5.98
CA GLN A 414 -14.03 -6.44 -5.67
C GLN A 414 -13.67 -5.43 -6.78
N THR A 415 -13.85 -5.81 -8.04
CA THR A 415 -13.63 -4.92 -9.18
C THR A 415 -14.52 -3.68 -9.09
N LYS A 416 -15.80 -3.84 -8.75
CA LYS A 416 -16.75 -2.74 -8.61
C LYS A 416 -16.39 -1.79 -7.45
N ALA A 417 -16.04 -2.35 -6.29
CA ALA A 417 -15.66 -1.59 -5.11
C ALA A 417 -14.35 -0.81 -5.33
N LEU A 418 -13.33 -1.49 -5.86
CA LEU A 418 -12.03 -0.87 -6.13
C LEU A 418 -12.15 0.21 -7.21
N ASP A 419 -12.87 -0.06 -8.30
CA ASP A 419 -13.10 0.94 -9.35
C ASP A 419 -13.82 2.18 -8.83
N ALA A 420 -14.80 2.04 -7.92
CA ALA A 420 -15.48 3.17 -7.33
C ALA A 420 -14.52 4.09 -6.56
N SER A 421 -13.56 3.53 -5.86
CA SER A 421 -12.53 4.28 -5.12
C SER A 421 -11.51 4.91 -6.06
N LEU A 422 -10.99 4.16 -7.04
CA LEU A 422 -9.99 4.68 -7.99
C LEU A 422 -10.57 5.76 -8.91
N GLN A 423 -11.81 5.59 -9.40
CA GLN A 423 -12.50 6.61 -10.20
C GLN A 423 -12.74 7.91 -9.40
N ALA A 424 -12.90 7.81 -8.08
CA ALA A 424 -13.05 8.96 -7.22
C ALA A 424 -11.74 9.75 -7.04
N ALA A 425 -10.59 9.09 -7.12
CA ALA A 425 -9.28 9.75 -7.13
C ALA A 425 -8.99 10.41 -8.49
N ASP A 426 -9.47 9.81 -9.58
CA ASP A 426 -9.44 10.39 -10.92
C ASP A 426 -10.36 11.63 -11.04
N GLY A 427 -10.74 12.01 -12.22
CA GLY A 427 -11.69 13.09 -12.54
C GLY A 427 -11.20 14.45 -12.05
N ILE A 428 -12.06 15.19 -11.38
CA ILE A 428 -11.75 16.55 -10.89
C ILE A 428 -10.75 16.57 -9.73
N ASN A 429 -10.61 15.46 -9.01
CA ASN A 429 -9.65 15.37 -7.92
C ASN A 429 -8.23 15.26 -8.46
N ALA A 430 -8.02 14.58 -9.56
CA ALA A 430 -6.73 14.43 -10.23
C ALA A 430 -5.62 14.07 -9.23
N LEU A 431 -5.87 13.05 -8.40
CA LEU A 431 -4.96 12.60 -7.35
C LEU A 431 -4.10 11.44 -7.85
N ASN A 432 -2.82 11.48 -7.50
CA ASN A 432 -1.98 10.29 -7.56
C ASN A 432 -2.31 9.37 -6.39
N TYR A 433 -2.11 8.06 -6.58
CA TYR A 433 -2.35 7.08 -5.53
C TYR A 433 -1.44 5.85 -5.65
N THR A 434 -1.23 5.17 -4.54
CA THR A 434 -0.69 3.81 -4.48
C THR A 434 -1.74 2.86 -3.94
N ILE A 435 -1.81 1.65 -4.52
CA ILE A 435 -2.87 0.70 -4.16
C ILE A 435 -2.33 -0.27 -3.10
N TRP A 436 -3.04 -0.38 -2.00
CA TRP A 436 -2.82 -1.41 -1.02
C TRP A 436 -3.59 -2.68 -1.41
N THR A 437 -2.96 -3.83 -1.76
CA THR A 437 -1.51 -3.98 -1.72
C THR A 437 -1.05 -5.05 -2.72
N TYR A 438 0.24 -5.24 -2.87
CA TYR A 438 0.84 -6.38 -3.52
C TYR A 438 1.63 -7.20 -2.49
N ALA A 439 1.01 -8.27 -1.98
CA ALA A 439 1.63 -9.22 -1.05
C ALA A 439 1.72 -10.60 -1.75
N PRO A 440 2.87 -10.95 -2.34
CA PRO A 440 3.00 -12.14 -3.18
C PRO A 440 2.86 -13.47 -2.42
N ASP A 441 2.98 -13.45 -1.10
CA ASP A 441 2.77 -14.57 -0.19
C ASP A 441 1.35 -14.63 0.40
N SER A 442 0.45 -13.72 -0.01
CA SER A 442 -0.97 -13.78 0.37
C SER A 442 -1.61 -15.10 -0.06
N SER A 443 -2.45 -15.65 0.80
CA SER A 443 -3.17 -16.91 0.58
C SER A 443 -4.65 -16.78 0.90
N HIS A 444 -5.49 -17.60 0.25
CA HIS A 444 -6.93 -17.67 0.55
C HIS A 444 -7.22 -18.04 2.00
N ALA A 445 -6.33 -18.82 2.65
CA ALA A 445 -6.50 -19.26 4.02
C ALA A 445 -6.21 -18.15 5.04
N TRP A 446 -5.05 -17.48 4.88
CA TRP A 446 -4.49 -16.59 5.91
C TRP A 446 -4.36 -15.13 5.46
N GLY A 447 -4.81 -14.79 4.23
CA GLY A 447 -4.62 -13.45 3.67
C GLY A 447 -3.14 -13.09 3.59
N GLU A 448 -2.80 -11.88 3.98
CA GLU A 448 -1.45 -11.31 3.99
C GLU A 448 -0.60 -11.80 5.19
N GLY A 449 -1.13 -12.72 6.00
CA GLY A 449 -0.42 -13.36 7.11
C GLY A 449 -0.60 -12.67 8.46
N TRP A 450 -1.49 -11.68 8.57
CA TRP A 450 -1.86 -11.04 9.82
C TRP A 450 -3.39 -10.85 9.91
N ASN A 451 -3.96 -11.37 10.98
CA ASN A 451 -5.39 -11.29 11.33
C ASN A 451 -6.39 -11.57 10.19
N LEU A 452 -6.01 -12.40 9.21
CA LEU A 452 -6.81 -12.78 8.04
C LEU A 452 -7.17 -11.63 7.11
N GLU A 453 -6.49 -10.49 7.19
CA GLU A 453 -6.64 -9.41 6.21
C GLU A 453 -6.09 -9.83 4.85
N ASP A 454 -6.83 -9.50 3.79
CA ASP A 454 -6.43 -9.81 2.43
C ASP A 454 -6.95 -8.75 1.46
N LEU A 455 -6.08 -7.77 1.15
CA LEU A 455 -6.30 -6.76 0.13
C LEU A 455 -5.34 -6.95 -1.06
N SER A 456 -4.54 -8.03 -1.05
CA SER A 456 -3.53 -8.27 -2.08
C SER A 456 -4.15 -8.40 -3.47
N LEU A 457 -3.63 -7.62 -4.42
CA LEU A 457 -4.05 -7.63 -5.82
C LEU A 457 -3.67 -8.92 -6.56
N TRP A 458 -2.89 -9.78 -5.93
CA TRP A 458 -2.39 -11.01 -6.52
C TRP A 458 -2.25 -12.12 -5.47
N SER A 459 -2.50 -13.37 -5.87
CA SER A 459 -2.23 -14.55 -5.03
C SER A 459 -1.85 -15.76 -5.86
N ALA A 460 -0.96 -16.57 -5.30
CA ALA A 460 -0.61 -17.88 -5.86
C ALA A 460 -1.80 -18.82 -5.94
N ASP A 461 -2.78 -18.69 -5.03
CA ASP A 461 -3.99 -19.54 -4.99
C ASP A 461 -4.95 -19.25 -6.15
N ASP A 462 -4.80 -18.10 -6.85
CA ASP A 462 -5.58 -17.71 -8.02
C ASP A 462 -4.88 -18.04 -9.35
N LEU A 463 -3.72 -18.66 -9.31
CA LEU A 463 -3.06 -19.13 -10.54
C LEU A 463 -3.92 -20.17 -11.24
N LYS A 464 -4.11 -20.00 -12.54
CA LYS A 464 -4.84 -20.95 -13.38
C LYS A 464 -4.04 -22.24 -13.50
N GLU A 465 -4.67 -23.37 -13.16
CA GLU A 465 -4.06 -24.70 -13.37
C GLU A 465 -3.87 -24.92 -14.88
N ARG A 466 -2.65 -25.26 -15.29
CA ARG A 466 -2.39 -25.73 -16.66
C ARG A 466 -3.03 -27.10 -16.89
N ARG A 467 -3.52 -27.34 -18.11
CA ARG A 467 -3.90 -28.69 -18.54
C ARG A 467 -2.70 -29.61 -18.36
N GLY A 468 -2.79 -30.55 -17.40
CA GLY A 468 -1.72 -31.47 -17.05
C GLY A 468 -1.36 -31.54 -15.56
N GLY A 469 -2.07 -30.77 -14.71
CA GLY A 469 -1.99 -30.94 -13.24
C GLY A 469 -0.69 -30.46 -12.60
N ARG A 470 0.14 -29.68 -13.28
CA ARG A 470 1.31 -29.03 -12.69
C ARG A 470 1.00 -27.58 -12.41
N ARG A 471 0.87 -27.21 -11.12
CA ARG A 471 0.96 -25.82 -10.68
C ARG A 471 2.33 -25.28 -11.09
N VAL A 472 2.39 -24.02 -11.56
CA VAL A 472 3.68 -23.37 -11.81
C VAL A 472 4.33 -23.16 -10.45
N PRO A 473 5.48 -23.80 -10.17
CA PRO A 473 6.10 -23.65 -8.86
C PRO A 473 6.67 -22.24 -8.70
N TYR A 474 6.44 -21.62 -7.53
CA TYR A 474 7.14 -20.39 -7.17
C TYR A 474 8.59 -20.67 -6.87
N LEU A 475 9.45 -19.81 -7.40
CA LEU A 475 10.88 -19.84 -7.20
C LEU A 475 11.23 -19.11 -5.90
N LEU A 476 11.42 -19.84 -4.80
CA LEU A 476 12.04 -19.29 -3.60
C LEU A 476 13.56 -19.45 -3.69
N HIS A 477 14.28 -18.35 -3.54
CA HIS A 477 15.72 -18.38 -3.37
C HIS A 477 16.07 -18.95 -2.00
N GLN A 478 16.67 -20.14 -1.95
CA GLN A 478 17.40 -20.60 -0.78
C GLN A 478 18.87 -20.76 -1.15
N PRO A 479 19.81 -20.22 -0.37
CA PRO A 479 21.22 -20.55 -0.53
C PRO A 479 21.44 -22.01 -0.08
N GLU A 480 21.90 -22.87 -0.97
CA GLU A 480 22.41 -24.18 -0.57
C GLU A 480 23.71 -24.00 0.24
N ALA A 481 23.77 -24.57 1.44
CA ALA A 481 25.00 -24.72 2.17
C ALA A 481 25.93 -25.64 1.37
N GLY A 482 26.84 -25.07 0.60
CA GLY A 482 27.78 -25.80 -0.26
C GLY A 482 28.93 -26.39 0.53
N GLN A 483 29.15 -27.69 0.39
CA GLN A 483 30.47 -28.25 0.54
C GLN A 483 31.22 -28.02 -0.77
N GLY A 484 32.31 -27.24 -0.75
CA GLY A 484 33.25 -27.20 -1.86
C GLY A 484 33.52 -25.80 -2.42
N LYS A 485 34.80 -25.51 -2.49
CA LYS A 485 35.40 -24.31 -3.06
C LYS A 485 35.04 -24.19 -4.54
N GLY A 486 34.49 -23.03 -4.94
CA GLY A 486 34.35 -22.61 -6.32
C GLY A 486 32.96 -22.13 -6.65
N ASP A 487 32.88 -20.88 -7.08
CA ASP A 487 31.74 -20.17 -7.69
C ASP A 487 30.36 -20.24 -6.99
N ALA A 488 29.99 -19.16 -6.35
CA ALA A 488 28.68 -18.94 -5.77
C ALA A 488 27.63 -18.67 -6.87
N GLY A 489 27.26 -19.72 -7.60
CA GLY A 489 26.08 -19.68 -8.47
C GLY A 489 24.83 -19.82 -7.63
N ILE A 490 23.95 -18.83 -7.73
CA ILE A 490 22.62 -18.85 -7.10
C ILE A 490 21.78 -19.94 -7.79
N ARG A 491 21.50 -21.03 -7.07
CA ARG A 491 20.61 -22.09 -7.56
C ARG A 491 19.19 -21.85 -7.08
N MET A 492 18.23 -21.71 -8.00
CA MET A 492 16.82 -21.63 -7.67
C MET A 492 16.26 -23.03 -7.36
N VAL A 493 15.74 -23.21 -6.17
CA VAL A 493 15.06 -24.43 -5.75
C VAL A 493 13.55 -24.18 -5.73
N VAL A 494 12.85 -24.97 -6.53
CA VAL A 494 11.40 -25.02 -6.51
C VAL A 494 10.97 -25.90 -5.34
N ARG A 495 10.33 -25.35 -4.34
CA ARG A 495 9.61 -26.11 -3.30
C ARG A 495 8.12 -26.02 -3.55
N GLU A 496 7.49 -27.16 -3.66
CA GLU A 496 6.05 -27.30 -3.43
C GLU A 496 5.84 -27.00 -1.95
N VAL A 497 5.23 -25.86 -1.65
CA VAL A 497 4.90 -25.53 -0.27
C VAL A 497 3.60 -26.26 0.06
N ASP A 498 3.73 -27.53 0.41
CA ASP A 498 2.73 -28.22 1.18
C ASP A 498 2.82 -27.65 2.61
N ARG A 499 2.05 -26.59 2.88
CA ARG A 499 1.92 -25.97 4.19
C ARG A 499 1.03 -26.84 5.09
N SER A 500 1.39 -28.10 5.22
CA SER A 500 0.91 -28.89 6.34
C SER A 500 1.64 -28.43 7.61
N ARG A 501 0.91 -28.11 8.60
CA ARG A 501 1.09 -27.66 9.98
C ARG A 501 2.37 -28.08 10.75
N ALA A 502 3.24 -28.89 10.19
CA ALA A 502 4.44 -29.37 10.87
C ALA A 502 5.52 -28.32 11.13
N ASN A 503 5.49 -27.16 10.45
CA ASN A 503 6.56 -26.17 10.58
C ASN A 503 6.39 -25.17 11.72
N LEU A 504 5.20 -24.94 12.25
CA LEU A 504 5.03 -24.10 13.44
C LEU A 504 5.53 -24.77 14.72
N ALA A 505 5.38 -26.10 14.82
CA ALA A 505 5.93 -26.86 15.95
C ALA A 505 7.47 -26.97 15.93
N ALA A 506 8.08 -26.95 14.74
CA ALA A 506 9.55 -27.03 14.61
C ALA A 506 10.25 -25.72 14.98
N VAL A 507 9.58 -24.56 14.80
CA VAL A 507 10.16 -23.26 15.24
C VAL A 507 10.10 -23.12 16.77
N GLN A 508 9.14 -23.76 17.43
CA GLN A 508 9.06 -23.78 18.90
C GLN A 508 10.09 -24.70 19.57
N GLN A 509 10.65 -25.69 18.87
CA GLN A 509 11.66 -26.62 19.43
C GLN A 509 13.12 -26.24 19.12
N GLN A 510 13.38 -25.24 18.27
CA GLN A 510 14.77 -24.82 17.96
C GLN A 510 15.30 -23.67 18.85
N ASP A 511 14.47 -23.11 19.72
CA ASP A 511 14.91 -22.05 20.66
C ASP A 511 15.68 -22.53 21.90
N ASP A 512 15.85 -23.85 22.09
CA ASP A 512 16.52 -24.43 23.28
C ASP A 512 18.00 -24.83 23.07
N GLU A 513 18.60 -24.64 21.89
CA GLU A 513 20.04 -24.89 21.72
C GLU A 513 20.81 -23.62 21.31
N ASN A 514 21.54 -23.10 22.31
CA ASN A 514 22.66 -22.16 22.28
C ASN A 514 23.28 -21.86 20.92
N VAL A 515 22.81 -20.82 20.23
CA VAL A 515 23.64 -20.07 19.30
C VAL A 515 23.75 -18.63 19.82
N PRO A 516 24.94 -18.17 20.27
CA PRO A 516 25.10 -16.79 20.67
C PRO A 516 25.00 -15.91 19.40
N LEU A 517 23.84 -15.28 19.21
CA LEU A 517 23.75 -14.12 18.34
C LEU A 517 24.64 -13.04 18.97
N ARG A 518 25.86 -12.89 18.44
CA ARG A 518 26.70 -11.74 18.72
C ARG A 518 25.86 -10.50 18.36
N ALA A 519 25.27 -9.87 19.36
CA ALA A 519 24.80 -8.52 19.25
C ALA A 519 25.95 -7.70 18.67
N SER A 520 25.79 -7.21 17.46
CA SER A 520 26.85 -6.49 16.82
C SER A 520 27.09 -5.24 17.65
N THR A 521 28.34 -5.01 18.02
CA THR A 521 28.87 -3.75 18.59
C THR A 521 28.50 -2.51 17.76
N SER A 522 27.84 -2.68 16.63
CA SER A 522 27.39 -1.65 15.69
C SER A 522 26.33 -0.70 16.27
N ALA A 523 25.39 -1.15 17.10
CA ALA A 523 24.37 -0.27 17.66
C ALA A 523 24.97 0.76 18.65
N ILE A 524 25.94 0.33 19.45
CA ILE A 524 26.66 1.21 20.39
C ILE A 524 27.58 2.17 19.63
N GLN A 525 28.17 1.74 18.53
CA GLN A 525 28.98 2.63 17.68
C GLN A 525 28.11 3.63 16.89
N LEU A 526 26.91 3.27 16.45
CA LEU A 526 25.99 4.20 15.80
C LEU A 526 25.50 5.29 16.74
N HIS A 527 25.20 4.93 18.00
CA HIS A 527 24.83 5.89 19.04
C HIS A 527 25.93 6.93 19.31
N ARG A 528 27.21 6.51 19.20
CA ARG A 528 28.36 7.44 19.33
C ARG A 528 28.57 8.33 18.10
N LEU A 529 28.13 7.89 16.93
CA LEU A 529 28.24 8.69 15.69
C LEU A 529 27.15 9.76 15.57
N LEU A 530 26.04 9.62 16.29
CA LEU A 530 24.92 10.56 16.24
C LEU A 530 24.95 11.65 17.32
N LEU A 531 25.87 11.58 18.27
CA LEU A 531 26.08 12.65 19.24
C LEU A 531 27.17 13.62 18.73
N PRO A 532 26.96 14.94 18.80
CA PRO A 532 27.97 15.91 18.35
C PRO A 532 29.22 15.82 19.23
N SER A 533 30.32 15.32 18.67
CA SER A 533 31.61 15.36 19.32
C SER A 533 32.10 16.81 19.44
N ARG A 534 32.21 17.31 20.65
CA ARG A 534 33.02 18.50 20.91
C ARG A 534 34.48 18.11 20.76
N ASN A 535 35.08 18.34 19.61
CA ASN A 535 36.40 18.95 19.37
C ASN A 535 36.83 18.71 17.91
N PRO A 536 37.30 19.73 17.20
CA PRO A 536 37.79 19.62 15.85
C PRO A 536 39.28 19.23 15.86
N SER A 537 39.59 18.08 15.25
CA SER A 537 40.94 17.78 14.80
C SER A 537 40.90 17.57 13.29
N THR A 538 41.52 18.49 12.60
CA THR A 538 41.80 18.52 11.17
C THR A 538 42.39 17.20 10.67
N ILE A 539 41.78 16.59 9.67
CA ILE A 539 42.42 15.62 8.78
C ILE A 539 42.55 16.30 7.41
N GLU A 540 43.76 16.54 7.02
CA GLU A 540 44.11 17.01 5.68
C GLU A 540 43.82 15.93 4.64
N LEU A 541 42.98 16.27 3.65
CA LEU A 541 42.81 15.49 2.44
C LEU A 541 43.81 16.07 1.39
N THR A 542 44.74 15.26 0.99
CA THR A 542 45.65 15.56 -0.11
C THR A 542 44.95 15.51 -1.45
N ASP A 543 45.02 16.60 -2.15
CA ASP A 543 44.55 16.87 -3.49
C ASP A 543 45.18 15.92 -4.52
N SER A 544 44.39 15.31 -5.40
CA SER A 544 44.85 14.85 -6.70
C SER A 544 43.85 15.28 -7.75
N THR A 545 44.19 16.32 -8.43
CA THR A 545 43.51 16.93 -9.58
C THR A 545 43.41 15.94 -10.76
N ALA A 546 42.22 15.70 -11.23
CA ALA A 546 41.94 15.37 -12.62
C ALA A 546 40.61 15.98 -13.04
N THR A 547 40.71 17.05 -13.78
CA THR A 547 39.63 17.72 -14.47
C THR A 547 39.03 16.83 -15.55
N GLN A 548 37.75 16.39 -15.37
CA GLN A 548 36.87 16.02 -16.48
C GLN A 548 35.50 16.65 -16.27
N THR A 549 35.14 17.55 -17.18
CA THR A 549 33.81 18.12 -17.35
C THR A 549 32.75 17.01 -17.59
N PRO A 550 31.61 17.00 -16.89
CA PRO A 550 30.54 16.09 -17.27
C PRO A 550 29.78 16.68 -18.47
N ALA A 551 29.81 15.98 -19.57
CA ALA A 551 28.88 16.20 -20.66
C ALA A 551 27.49 15.76 -20.19
N HIS A 552 26.50 16.65 -20.22
CA HIS A 552 25.09 16.28 -20.10
C HIS A 552 24.72 15.41 -21.30
N GLY A 553 24.74 14.09 -21.09
CA GLY A 553 24.15 13.10 -22.00
C GLY A 553 22.82 12.66 -21.42
N PHE A 554 21.73 13.10 -22.02
CA PHE A 554 20.45 12.45 -21.84
C PHE A 554 20.60 10.97 -22.17
N CYS A 555 20.10 10.12 -21.28
CA CYS A 555 20.04 8.68 -21.45
C CYS A 555 19.07 8.32 -22.59
N THR A 556 19.57 8.36 -23.80
CA THR A 556 18.94 7.72 -24.93
C THR A 556 19.64 6.38 -25.11
N SER A 557 18.85 5.29 -25.08
CA SER A 557 19.30 3.93 -25.33
C SER A 557 20.07 3.29 -24.20
N THR A 558 19.36 2.78 -23.28
CA THR A 558 19.81 1.64 -22.51
C THR A 558 19.84 0.42 -23.42
N THR A 559 20.99 0.00 -23.83
CA THR A 559 21.23 -1.41 -24.06
C THR A 559 20.95 -2.13 -22.75
N ALA A 560 19.72 -2.63 -22.62
CA ALA A 560 19.33 -3.47 -21.51
C ALA A 560 20.14 -4.76 -21.62
N THR A 561 21.25 -4.80 -20.90
CA THR A 561 21.91 -6.07 -20.59
C THR A 561 20.90 -6.89 -19.79
N SER A 562 20.55 -8.02 -20.35
CA SER A 562 19.56 -8.97 -19.89
C SER A 562 19.64 -9.28 -18.38
N THR A 563 18.88 -8.59 -17.58
CA THR A 563 18.57 -8.98 -16.22
C THR A 563 17.12 -9.46 -16.17
N GLY A 564 16.95 -10.77 -16.34
CA GLY A 564 15.97 -11.57 -15.61
C GLY A 564 14.47 -11.36 -15.81
N PHE A 565 13.99 -10.46 -16.68
CA PHE A 565 12.57 -10.44 -17.03
C PHE A 565 12.27 -11.48 -18.12
N PRO A 566 11.18 -12.26 -18.02
CA PRO A 566 10.80 -13.17 -19.08
C PRO A 566 10.59 -12.37 -20.37
N ALA A 567 11.38 -12.70 -21.40
CA ALA A 567 11.11 -12.21 -22.75
C ALA A 567 9.77 -12.84 -23.19
N PHE A 568 8.72 -12.02 -23.32
CA PHE A 568 7.46 -12.47 -23.86
C PHE A 568 7.61 -12.69 -25.37
N ASN A 569 7.16 -13.86 -25.84
CA ASN A 569 7.25 -14.19 -27.26
C ASN A 569 6.11 -13.57 -28.09
N SER A 570 5.03 -13.11 -27.43
CA SER A 570 3.90 -12.43 -28.08
C SER A 570 3.12 -11.56 -27.08
N PRO A 571 2.34 -10.57 -27.58
CA PRO A 571 1.43 -9.78 -26.74
C PRO A 571 0.38 -10.63 -26.01
N ALA A 572 -0.08 -11.73 -26.60
CA ALA A 572 -1.01 -12.65 -25.96
C ALA A 572 -0.38 -13.35 -24.74
N THR A 573 0.89 -13.73 -24.85
CA THR A 573 1.64 -14.29 -23.72
C THR A 573 1.80 -13.26 -22.62
N ALA A 574 2.12 -12.01 -22.95
CA ALA A 574 2.19 -10.90 -22.01
C ALA A 574 0.83 -10.67 -21.31
N PHE A 575 -0.27 -10.66 -22.06
CA PHE A 575 -1.62 -10.54 -21.53
C PHE A 575 -1.95 -11.64 -20.52
N CYS A 576 -1.66 -12.91 -20.88
CA CYS A 576 -1.88 -14.04 -19.99
C CYS A 576 -1.03 -13.96 -18.71
N PHE A 577 0.20 -13.49 -18.80
CA PHE A 577 1.09 -13.30 -17.65
C PHE A 577 0.56 -12.22 -16.71
N LEU A 578 0.21 -11.06 -17.23
CA LEU A 578 -0.30 -9.92 -16.45
C LEU A 578 -1.61 -10.22 -15.73
N THR A 579 -2.41 -11.17 -16.23
CA THR A 579 -3.72 -11.52 -15.64
C THR A 579 -3.69 -12.79 -14.80
N ASN A 580 -2.60 -13.57 -14.78
CA ASN A 580 -2.52 -14.83 -14.08
C ASN A 580 -2.23 -14.63 -12.59
N GLY A 581 -3.14 -15.10 -11.72
CA GLY A 581 -3.08 -14.87 -10.27
C GLY A 581 -3.53 -13.46 -9.86
N ALA A 582 -3.77 -12.54 -10.81
CA ALA A 582 -4.24 -11.19 -10.53
C ALA A 582 -5.73 -11.17 -10.20
N ARG A 583 -6.08 -10.44 -9.12
CA ARG A 583 -7.44 -10.28 -8.59
C ARG A 583 -7.98 -8.91 -8.95
N ALA A 584 -9.24 -8.80 -9.33
CA ALA A 584 -9.89 -7.53 -9.68
C ALA A 584 -9.08 -6.64 -10.65
N TYR A 585 -8.23 -7.23 -11.51
CA TYR A 585 -7.26 -6.51 -12.33
C TYR A 585 -7.87 -5.49 -13.28
N ARG A 586 -9.12 -5.64 -13.70
CA ARG A 586 -9.81 -4.64 -14.50
C ARG A 586 -9.93 -3.29 -13.81
N ALA A 587 -10.07 -3.25 -12.47
CA ALA A 587 -10.21 -2.02 -11.73
C ALA A 587 -8.91 -1.20 -11.71
N PHE A 588 -7.76 -1.84 -11.52
CA PHE A 588 -6.48 -1.14 -11.35
C PHE A 588 -5.61 -1.04 -12.61
N THR A 589 -5.89 -1.82 -13.64
CA THR A 589 -5.20 -1.64 -14.93
C THR A 589 -5.82 -0.50 -15.72
N ARG A 590 -5.64 0.73 -15.23
CA ARG A 590 -6.26 1.95 -15.78
C ARG A 590 -5.29 2.69 -16.70
N ALA A 591 -5.82 3.43 -17.66
CA ALA A 591 -5.04 4.44 -18.35
C ALA A 591 -4.90 5.67 -17.46
N TYR A 592 -3.71 6.28 -17.46
CA TYR A 592 -3.42 7.48 -16.66
C TYR A 592 -2.22 8.23 -17.25
N PRO A 593 -2.06 9.56 -16.97
CA PRO A 593 -0.90 10.32 -17.41
C PRO A 593 0.35 9.92 -16.63
N LEU A 594 1.42 9.54 -17.34
CA LEU A 594 2.76 9.26 -16.78
C LEU A 594 3.56 10.54 -16.59
N ALA A 595 3.52 11.42 -17.58
CA ALA A 595 4.17 12.71 -17.61
C ALA A 595 3.31 13.70 -18.39
N ALA A 596 3.31 14.96 -18.02
CA ALA A 596 2.47 15.96 -18.64
C ALA A 596 3.25 17.25 -18.94
N VAL A 597 3.01 17.81 -20.11
CA VAL A 597 3.43 19.20 -20.44
C VAL A 597 2.24 20.10 -20.14
N GLY A 598 2.34 20.89 -19.08
CA GLY A 598 1.23 21.66 -18.54
C GLY A 598 0.59 21.05 -17.30
N ILE A 599 -0.58 21.55 -16.91
CA ILE A 599 -1.32 21.12 -15.72
C ILE A 599 -2.51 20.25 -16.11
N PRO A 600 -2.49 18.94 -15.83
CA PRO A 600 -3.67 18.11 -15.95
C PRO A 600 -4.78 18.62 -15.01
N SER A 601 -5.90 19.06 -15.55
CA SER A 601 -7.03 19.54 -14.77
C SER A 601 -8.01 18.44 -14.42
N THR A 602 -8.20 17.49 -15.33
CA THR A 602 -9.04 16.30 -15.13
C THR A 602 -8.51 15.14 -15.95
N TRP A 603 -8.61 13.93 -15.43
CA TRP A 603 -8.51 12.70 -16.20
C TRP A 603 -9.44 11.65 -15.63
N GLU A 604 -10.03 10.83 -16.49
CA GLU A 604 -10.98 9.79 -16.09
C GLU A 604 -10.81 8.55 -16.97
N PHE A 605 -10.94 7.38 -16.38
CA PHE A 605 -10.97 6.12 -17.09
C PHE A 605 -12.27 5.36 -16.77
N ASP A 606 -13.11 5.15 -17.77
CA ASP A 606 -14.32 4.33 -17.69
C ASP A 606 -14.00 2.89 -18.10
N ILE A 607 -13.93 1.98 -17.10
CA ILE A 607 -13.63 0.56 -17.33
C ILE A 607 -14.75 -0.16 -18.09
N THR A 608 -15.99 0.37 -18.10
CA THR A 608 -17.12 -0.24 -18.78
C THR A 608 -17.10 0.00 -20.28
N ARG A 609 -16.45 1.10 -20.69
CA ARG A 609 -16.30 1.50 -22.09
C ARG A 609 -14.89 1.27 -22.62
N ALA A 610 -13.91 1.02 -21.74
CA ALA A 610 -12.49 1.12 -22.03
C ALA A 610 -12.17 2.47 -22.70
N GLU A 611 -12.57 3.55 -22.03
CA GLU A 611 -12.45 4.93 -22.50
C GLU A 611 -11.71 5.77 -21.47
N PHE A 612 -10.62 6.39 -21.91
CA PHE A 612 -9.86 7.38 -21.13
C PHE A 612 -10.11 8.76 -21.73
N SER A 613 -10.32 9.75 -20.87
CA SER A 613 -10.37 11.15 -21.25
C SER A 613 -9.50 12.00 -20.33
N MET A 614 -8.89 13.04 -20.88
CA MET A 614 -8.04 13.96 -20.13
C MET A 614 -8.18 15.37 -20.68
N THR A 615 -8.20 16.35 -19.75
CA THR A 615 -8.07 17.78 -20.07
C THR A 615 -6.79 18.30 -19.43
N ILE A 616 -6.02 19.03 -20.22
CA ILE A 616 -4.77 19.64 -19.77
C ILE A 616 -4.77 21.14 -20.10
N ARG A 617 -4.25 21.94 -19.17
CA ARG A 617 -4.12 23.39 -19.31
C ARG A 617 -2.65 23.73 -19.50
N VAL A 618 -2.34 24.32 -20.65
CA VAL A 618 -0.97 24.57 -21.11
C VAL A 618 -0.72 26.07 -21.14
N GLY A 619 0.27 26.51 -20.40
CA GLY A 619 0.72 27.90 -20.36
C GLY A 619 2.06 28.09 -21.08
N ARG A 620 2.55 29.31 -21.06
CA ARG A 620 3.83 29.68 -21.69
C ARG A 620 5.03 29.17 -20.92
N GLU A 621 4.86 29.04 -19.62
CA GLU A 621 5.84 28.48 -18.70
C GLU A 621 6.10 27.00 -18.96
N ASP A 622 5.20 26.32 -19.67
CA ASP A 622 5.34 24.92 -20.07
C ASP A 622 6.14 24.75 -21.37
N ALA A 623 6.49 25.88 -22.03
CA ALA A 623 7.39 25.84 -23.16
C ALA A 623 8.80 25.42 -22.71
N PRO A 624 9.43 24.45 -23.39
CA PRO A 624 10.80 24.08 -23.08
C PRO A 624 11.68 25.31 -23.17
N TYR A 625 12.71 25.40 -22.31
CA TYR A 625 13.76 26.39 -22.39
C TYR A 625 14.56 26.22 -23.71
N LEU A 626 13.99 26.64 -24.79
CA LEU A 626 14.72 26.72 -26.04
C LEU A 626 15.56 28.01 -26.02
N SER A 627 16.86 27.79 -26.19
CA SER A 627 17.88 28.81 -26.41
C SER A 627 17.37 30.08 -27.08
N GLN A 628 17.28 31.11 -26.32
CA GLN A 628 17.65 32.52 -26.57
C GLN A 628 17.23 33.24 -27.85
N GLU A 629 16.52 32.70 -28.79
CA GLU A 629 15.98 33.47 -29.90
C GLU A 629 14.45 33.44 -29.86
N TYR A 630 13.89 34.50 -29.28
CA TYR A 630 12.51 34.87 -29.41
C TYR A 630 12.22 35.18 -30.88
N ASP A 631 11.45 34.33 -31.55
CA ASP A 631 10.86 34.61 -32.85
C ASP A 631 9.48 35.24 -32.64
N PRO A 632 9.32 36.55 -32.88
CA PRO A 632 8.06 37.24 -32.71
C PRO A 632 6.97 36.81 -33.73
N GLU A 633 7.35 36.12 -34.78
CA GLU A 633 6.43 35.62 -35.81
C GLU A 633 5.99 34.18 -35.62
N ALA A 634 6.61 33.44 -34.68
CA ALA A 634 6.20 32.08 -34.34
C ALA A 634 4.85 32.06 -33.63
N THR A 635 3.81 31.64 -34.31
CA THR A 635 2.43 31.59 -33.79
C THR A 635 2.18 30.45 -32.84
N SER A 636 2.94 29.38 -32.90
CA SER A 636 2.98 28.26 -31.92
C SER A 636 4.15 27.34 -32.26
N GLN A 637 4.77 26.75 -31.25
CA GLN A 637 5.73 25.66 -31.42
C GLN A 637 5.11 24.38 -30.87
N GLU A 638 5.31 23.25 -31.54
CA GLU A 638 4.97 21.94 -30.99
C GLU A 638 5.82 21.71 -29.74
N ALA A 639 5.22 21.13 -28.69
CA ALA A 639 5.94 20.81 -27.47
C ALA A 639 7.12 19.90 -27.79
N GLN A 640 8.30 20.23 -27.27
CA GLN A 640 9.51 19.42 -27.45
C GLN A 640 9.40 18.06 -26.76
N PHE A 641 8.70 18.03 -25.63
CA PHE A 641 8.40 16.81 -24.87
C PHE A 641 6.92 16.46 -25.01
N PRO A 642 6.58 15.17 -25.15
CA PRO A 642 5.19 14.74 -25.19
C PRO A 642 4.57 14.71 -23.80
N THR A 643 3.28 14.87 -23.73
CA THR A 643 2.49 14.30 -22.64
C THR A 643 2.40 12.79 -22.86
N GLU A 644 2.84 12.00 -21.88
CA GLU A 644 2.86 10.56 -21.94
C GLU A 644 1.69 9.96 -21.15
N ILE A 645 0.93 9.06 -21.79
CA ILE A 645 -0.25 8.40 -21.20
C ILE A 645 -0.05 6.90 -21.27
N PHE A 646 -0.13 6.22 -20.13
CA PHE A 646 -0.12 4.77 -20.07
C PHE A 646 -1.40 4.21 -20.64
N VAL A 647 -1.30 3.28 -21.58
CA VAL A 647 -2.42 2.59 -22.23
C VAL A 647 -2.26 1.08 -22.02
N PRO A 648 -2.84 0.52 -20.95
CA PRO A 648 -2.58 -0.85 -20.54
C PRO A 648 -3.13 -1.87 -21.55
N LEU A 649 -2.29 -2.85 -21.91
CA LEU A 649 -2.65 -3.97 -22.78
C LEU A 649 -3.92 -4.69 -22.29
N VAL A 650 -4.09 -4.84 -20.99
CA VAL A 650 -5.24 -5.54 -20.38
C VAL A 650 -6.59 -4.88 -20.74
N GLN A 651 -6.63 -3.57 -20.97
CA GLN A 651 -7.85 -2.84 -21.31
C GLN A 651 -7.98 -2.60 -22.82
N PHE A 652 -6.86 -2.42 -23.51
CA PHE A 652 -6.83 -1.94 -24.91
C PHE A 652 -6.31 -3.00 -25.91
N ALA A 653 -6.12 -4.25 -25.49
CA ALA A 653 -5.65 -5.31 -26.37
C ALA A 653 -6.54 -5.43 -27.62
N SER A 654 -5.92 -5.66 -28.79
CA SER A 654 -6.63 -5.92 -30.03
C SER A 654 -7.37 -7.26 -29.99
N ASP A 655 -8.40 -7.41 -30.83
CA ASP A 655 -9.17 -8.66 -30.89
C ASP A 655 -8.29 -9.86 -31.31
N VAL A 656 -7.20 -9.61 -32.03
CA VAL A 656 -6.22 -10.64 -32.39
C VAL A 656 -5.52 -11.17 -31.16
N VAL A 657 -5.01 -10.27 -30.29
CA VAL A 657 -4.36 -10.63 -29.02
C VAL A 657 -5.31 -11.39 -28.10
N ILE A 658 -6.55 -10.90 -27.99
CA ILE A 658 -7.58 -11.56 -27.17
C ILE A 658 -7.92 -12.95 -27.70
N LYS A 659 -8.09 -13.09 -29.01
CA LYS A 659 -8.37 -14.39 -29.65
C LYS A 659 -7.21 -15.37 -29.46
N GLU A 660 -5.98 -14.91 -29.56
CA GLU A 660 -4.80 -15.74 -29.31
C GLU A 660 -4.70 -16.17 -27.84
N ALA A 661 -4.92 -15.22 -26.88
CA ALA A 661 -4.85 -15.50 -25.47
C ALA A 661 -5.92 -16.49 -24.95
N PHE A 662 -7.13 -16.46 -25.55
CA PHE A 662 -8.26 -17.29 -25.10
C PHE A 662 -8.75 -18.31 -26.14
N GLY A 663 -8.30 -18.26 -27.39
CA GLY A 663 -8.86 -18.99 -28.54
C GLY A 663 -8.90 -20.52 -28.39
N THR A 664 -7.86 -21.11 -27.82
CA THR A 664 -7.79 -22.57 -27.66
C THR A 664 -8.81 -23.12 -26.67
N ASP A 665 -9.25 -22.34 -25.70
CA ASP A 665 -10.25 -22.75 -24.70
C ASP A 665 -11.69 -22.56 -25.20
N ILE A 666 -11.92 -21.59 -26.08
CA ILE A 666 -13.25 -21.31 -26.66
C ILE A 666 -13.62 -22.39 -27.66
N GLU A 667 -12.71 -22.77 -28.55
CA GLU A 667 -12.96 -23.84 -29.54
C GLU A 667 -13.20 -25.21 -28.86
N ALA A 668 -12.48 -25.51 -27.75
CA ALA A 668 -12.72 -26.72 -26.99
C ALA A 668 -14.10 -26.72 -26.28
N LYS A 669 -14.60 -25.56 -25.82
CA LYS A 669 -15.92 -25.44 -25.17
C LYS A 669 -17.06 -25.46 -26.20
N ILE A 670 -16.87 -24.84 -27.37
CA ILE A 670 -17.84 -24.89 -28.47
C ILE A 670 -17.90 -26.33 -29.01
N GLY A 671 -16.80 -27.01 -29.20
CA GLY A 671 -16.76 -28.43 -29.58
C GLY A 671 -17.44 -29.36 -28.58
N ALA A 672 -17.27 -29.12 -27.27
CA ALA A 672 -17.95 -29.90 -26.23
C ALA A 672 -19.46 -29.61 -26.13
N ALA A 673 -19.89 -28.38 -26.41
CA ALA A 673 -21.32 -28.00 -26.49
C ALA A 673 -21.97 -28.57 -27.77
N ALA A 674 -21.29 -28.53 -28.91
CA ALA A 674 -21.76 -29.12 -30.17
C ALA A 674 -21.83 -30.67 -30.08
N ALA A 675 -20.90 -31.32 -29.39
CA ALA A 675 -20.90 -32.75 -29.16
C ALA A 675 -22.05 -33.24 -28.24
N LYS A 676 -22.64 -32.35 -27.43
CA LYS A 676 -23.84 -32.65 -26.63
C LYS A 676 -25.13 -32.53 -27.42
N ILE A 677 -25.11 -31.86 -28.57
CA ILE A 677 -26.30 -31.68 -29.45
C ILE A 677 -26.33 -32.73 -30.57
N GLY A 678 -25.22 -33.39 -30.86
CA GLY A 678 -25.10 -34.39 -31.93
C GLY A 678 -24.84 -35.79 -31.42
N ASN A 679 -25.89 -36.47 -30.92
CA ASN A 679 -25.87 -37.93 -30.82
C ASN A 679 -26.35 -38.46 -32.18
N GLY A 680 -25.45 -38.99 -32.96
CA GLY A 680 -25.75 -39.84 -34.13
C GLY A 680 -24.70 -39.76 -35.22
N VAL A 681 -24.09 -40.93 -35.46
CA VAL A 681 -23.33 -41.35 -36.63
C VAL A 681 -21.83 -41.05 -36.63
N GLY A 682 -21.08 -42.16 -36.54
CA GLY A 682 -19.63 -42.18 -36.61
C GLY A 682 -19.06 -41.96 -37.99
N SER A 683 -17.86 -41.44 -38.03
CA SER A 683 -16.82 -41.79 -38.98
C SER A 683 -15.45 -41.32 -38.49
N SER A 684 -14.47 -42.17 -38.64
CA SER A 684 -13.05 -41.95 -38.34
C SER A 684 -12.45 -40.85 -39.20
N SER A 685 -11.72 -39.95 -38.58
CA SER A 685 -10.67 -39.21 -39.27
C SER A 685 -9.52 -38.87 -38.32
N THR A 686 -8.37 -39.09 -38.89
CA THR A 686 -7.02 -39.03 -38.32
C THR A 686 -6.68 -37.69 -37.63
N ASN A 687 -6.24 -37.81 -36.38
CA ASN A 687 -5.65 -36.73 -35.61
C ASN A 687 -4.32 -36.31 -36.22
N THR A 688 -4.28 -35.10 -36.78
CA THR A 688 -3.03 -34.34 -36.90
C THR A 688 -2.97 -33.38 -35.72
N VAL A 689 -2.31 -33.78 -34.67
CA VAL A 689 -1.99 -32.95 -33.51
C VAL A 689 -0.79 -32.08 -33.94
N LEU A 690 -1.02 -30.79 -34.14
CA LEU A 690 0.06 -29.82 -34.16
C LEU A 690 0.63 -29.69 -32.76
N PRO A 691 1.93 -29.78 -32.58
CA PRO A 691 2.55 -29.63 -31.26
C PRO A 691 2.58 -28.15 -30.86
N LEU A 692 1.62 -27.79 -30.07
CA LEU A 692 1.65 -26.52 -29.27
C LEU A 692 2.27 -26.92 -27.92
N GLN A 693 3.60 -26.61 -27.82
CA GLN A 693 4.06 -26.23 -27.06
C GLN A 693 4.75 -26.25 -25.97
N ASP A 694 5.67 -26.86 -25.66
CA ASP A 694 6.66 -26.90 -24.57
C ASP A 694 7.57 -25.66 -24.52
N ASP A 695 7.39 -24.71 -25.46
CA ASP A 695 8.37 -23.63 -25.65
C ASP A 695 8.10 -22.34 -24.86
N ILE A 696 6.93 -22.16 -24.27
CA ILE A 696 6.62 -20.92 -23.49
C ILE A 696 7.46 -20.81 -22.19
N TYR A 697 8.09 -21.92 -21.73
CA TYR A 697 8.91 -21.95 -20.51
C TYR A 697 10.25 -22.68 -20.68
N SER A 698 10.76 -22.88 -21.90
CA SER A 698 12.06 -23.53 -22.13
C SER A 698 13.26 -22.55 -22.08
N TRP A 699 13.29 -21.70 -21.07
CA TRP A 699 14.51 -20.93 -20.75
C TRP A 699 15.69 -21.81 -20.30
N ARG A 700 15.50 -23.15 -20.23
CA ARG A 700 16.60 -24.09 -20.09
C ARG A 700 17.53 -24.18 -21.31
N ASN A 701 17.05 -23.86 -22.50
CA ASN A 701 17.84 -23.97 -23.73
C ASN A 701 18.61 -22.70 -24.10
N ALA A 702 18.31 -21.54 -23.51
CA ALA A 702 19.04 -20.30 -23.76
C ALA A 702 20.45 -20.27 -23.12
N ARG A 703 20.78 -21.21 -22.20
CA ARG A 703 22.08 -21.25 -21.53
C ARG A 703 23.16 -22.07 -22.28
N SER A 704 22.80 -22.84 -23.29
CA SER A 704 23.76 -23.71 -24.00
C SER A 704 24.45 -23.08 -25.22
N GLN A 705 24.21 -21.79 -25.52
CA GLN A 705 24.81 -21.13 -26.68
C GLN A 705 25.81 -20.02 -26.37
N PHE A 706 26.15 -19.77 -25.12
CA PHE A 706 27.31 -18.95 -24.79
C PHE A 706 28.54 -19.84 -24.56
N VAL A 707 29.12 -20.33 -25.65
CA VAL A 707 30.51 -20.81 -25.66
C VAL A 707 31.36 -19.55 -25.85
N VAL A 708 32.13 -19.17 -24.84
CA VAL A 708 33.23 -18.24 -24.98
C VAL A 708 34.24 -18.97 -25.91
N GLY A 709 34.33 -18.51 -27.17
CA GLY A 709 35.35 -18.96 -28.08
C GLY A 709 36.69 -18.36 -27.68
N ASP A 710 37.68 -19.21 -27.45
CA ASP A 710 39.11 -18.80 -27.45
C ASP A 710 39.42 -18.18 -28.80
N GLU A 711 39.95 -16.97 -28.78
CA GLU A 711 40.63 -16.35 -29.93
C GLU A 711 41.88 -17.18 -30.24
N ASP A 712 41.80 -18.00 -31.30
CA ASP A 712 42.95 -18.39 -32.18
C ASP A 712 42.56 -19.62 -33.03
N ASP A 713 41.81 -19.43 -34.12
CA ASP A 713 41.90 -20.27 -35.31
C ASP A 713 41.28 -19.58 -36.55
N PRO A 714 42.14 -19.06 -37.50
CA PRO A 714 41.61 -18.45 -38.71
C PRO A 714 41.53 -19.53 -39.78
N LEU A 715 40.40 -20.19 -40.01
CA LEU A 715 40.05 -20.87 -41.29
C LEU A 715 38.76 -21.72 -41.09
N LYS A 716 37.58 -21.10 -41.23
CA LYS A 716 36.43 -21.77 -41.88
C LYS A 716 35.38 -20.75 -42.28
N SER A 717 35.37 -20.42 -43.57
CA SER A 717 34.26 -19.74 -44.23
C SER A 717 33.02 -20.63 -44.21
N GLY A 718 32.05 -20.31 -43.39
CA GLY A 718 30.70 -20.88 -43.37
C GLY A 718 29.69 -19.77 -43.23
N SER A 719 28.70 -19.71 -44.12
CA SER A 719 27.66 -18.73 -44.26
C SER A 719 27.07 -18.29 -42.89
N ALA A 720 27.21 -17.00 -42.55
CA ALA A 720 26.54 -16.38 -41.43
C ALA A 720 25.03 -16.47 -41.63
N SER A 721 24.36 -17.33 -40.87
CA SER A 721 22.92 -17.19 -40.62
C SER A 721 22.74 -15.88 -39.89
N VAL A 722 21.94 -14.98 -40.49
CA VAL A 722 21.49 -13.76 -39.82
C VAL A 722 20.71 -14.19 -38.59
N VAL A 723 21.32 -14.06 -37.42
CA VAL A 723 20.60 -14.20 -36.16
C VAL A 723 19.71 -12.93 -36.09
N GLU A 724 18.43 -13.10 -36.36
CA GLU A 724 17.44 -12.01 -36.14
C GLU A 724 17.57 -11.59 -34.66
N GLU A 725 17.88 -10.34 -34.42
CA GLU A 725 17.85 -9.78 -33.07
C GLU A 725 16.43 -9.97 -32.50
N PRO A 726 16.28 -10.34 -31.21
CA PRO A 726 14.96 -10.45 -30.62
C PRO A 726 14.21 -9.13 -30.76
N PRO A 727 12.90 -9.15 -31.08
CA PRO A 727 12.12 -7.94 -31.27
C PRO A 727 12.21 -7.05 -30.05
N THR A 728 12.37 -5.75 -30.27
CA THR A 728 12.34 -4.77 -29.18
C THR A 728 10.95 -4.76 -28.53
N PRO A 729 10.81 -4.33 -27.26
CA PRO A 729 9.48 -4.17 -26.63
C PRO A 729 8.52 -3.34 -27.49
N ASP A 730 9.02 -2.35 -28.20
CA ASP A 730 8.23 -1.51 -29.11
C ASP A 730 7.70 -2.28 -30.31
N ASP A 731 8.52 -3.14 -30.92
CA ASP A 731 8.11 -3.98 -32.04
C ASP A 731 7.05 -5.01 -31.62
N MET A 732 7.20 -5.57 -30.42
CA MET A 732 6.27 -6.58 -29.88
C MET A 732 4.85 -6.02 -29.69
N PHE A 733 4.70 -4.75 -29.27
CA PHE A 733 3.39 -4.14 -28.99
C PHE A 733 2.82 -3.32 -30.15
N LYS A 734 3.49 -3.22 -31.28
CA LYS A 734 3.13 -2.34 -32.39
C LYS A 734 1.68 -2.49 -32.86
N ASP A 735 1.15 -3.70 -32.99
CA ASP A 735 -0.23 -3.99 -33.41
C ASP A 735 -1.05 -4.66 -32.27
N ALA A 736 -0.54 -4.60 -31.04
CA ALA A 736 -1.17 -5.28 -29.93
C ALA A 736 -2.35 -4.51 -29.34
N LEU A 737 -2.34 -3.18 -29.48
CA LEU A 737 -3.37 -2.28 -28.95
C LEU A 737 -4.34 -1.85 -30.05
N ALA A 738 -5.63 -1.85 -29.74
CA ALA A 738 -6.70 -1.38 -30.61
C ALA A 738 -7.20 -0.02 -30.11
N LEU A 739 -6.53 1.06 -30.51
CA LEU A 739 -6.81 2.41 -30.03
C LEU A 739 -7.57 3.23 -31.08
N ASP A 740 -8.60 3.95 -30.62
CA ASP A 740 -9.25 5.07 -31.29
C ASP A 740 -8.96 6.33 -30.50
N VAL A 741 -8.17 7.24 -31.08
CA VAL A 741 -7.64 8.41 -30.37
C VAL A 741 -8.19 9.67 -31.02
N THR A 742 -8.80 10.54 -30.22
CA THR A 742 -9.26 11.86 -30.60
C THR A 742 -8.57 12.93 -29.76
N VAL A 743 -7.96 13.90 -30.42
CA VAL A 743 -7.30 15.04 -29.77
C VAL A 743 -7.89 16.36 -30.25
N SER A 744 -7.96 17.37 -29.39
CA SER A 744 -8.37 18.72 -29.77
C SER A 744 -7.30 19.47 -30.60
N ALA A 745 -6.03 19.12 -30.41
CA ALA A 745 -4.91 19.66 -31.16
C ALA A 745 -3.67 18.74 -31.09
N GLY A 746 -2.78 18.88 -32.08
CA GLY A 746 -1.51 18.16 -32.12
C GLY A 746 -1.60 16.77 -32.75
N ARG A 747 -0.61 15.92 -32.45
CA ARG A 747 -0.47 14.56 -32.98
C ARG A 747 -0.14 13.57 -31.88
N THR A 748 -0.38 12.31 -32.14
CA THR A 748 -0.08 11.22 -31.20
C THR A 748 0.79 10.14 -31.82
N GLU A 749 1.61 9.52 -31.01
CA GLU A 749 2.45 8.37 -31.33
C GLU A 749 2.28 7.31 -30.24
N VAL A 750 2.35 6.03 -30.60
CA VAL A 750 2.26 4.92 -29.64
C VAL A 750 3.54 4.10 -29.73
N SER A 751 4.15 3.84 -28.56
CA SER A 751 5.33 3.00 -28.41
C SER A 751 5.15 2.12 -27.20
N GLY A 752 5.14 0.79 -27.37
CA GLY A 752 4.81 -0.15 -26.31
C GLY A 752 3.41 0.09 -25.76
N GLN A 753 3.29 0.33 -24.45
CA GLN A 753 2.04 0.67 -23.78
C GLN A 753 1.98 2.17 -23.40
N VAL A 754 2.71 3.03 -24.11
CA VAL A 754 2.73 4.48 -23.87
C VAL A 754 2.26 5.21 -25.12
N LEU A 755 1.23 6.04 -24.96
CA LEU A 755 0.80 7.00 -25.97
C LEU A 755 1.46 8.35 -25.65
N ARG A 756 2.17 8.90 -26.63
CA ARG A 756 2.81 10.21 -26.60
C ARG A 756 1.96 11.21 -27.38
N TRP A 757 1.59 12.30 -26.72
CA TRP A 757 0.75 13.35 -27.31
C TRP A 757 1.52 14.66 -27.34
N PHE A 758 1.75 15.18 -28.57
CA PHE A 758 2.43 16.43 -28.83
C PHE A 758 1.39 17.47 -29.25
N TYR A 759 1.36 18.62 -28.62
CA TYR A 759 0.44 19.71 -28.88
C TYR A 759 1.17 21.07 -28.85
N PRO A 760 0.55 22.14 -29.47
CA PRO A 760 1.15 23.46 -29.46
C PRO A 760 1.26 24.03 -28.04
N VAL A 761 2.41 24.64 -27.73
CA VAL A 761 2.62 25.41 -26.51
C VAL A 761 2.51 26.89 -26.85
N PRO A 762 1.78 27.72 -26.05
CA PRO A 762 1.68 29.16 -26.32
C PRO A 762 3.08 29.82 -26.34
N PRO A 763 3.38 30.71 -27.32
CA PRO A 763 4.65 31.36 -27.39
C PRO A 763 4.86 32.25 -26.15
N ALA A 764 6.12 32.41 -25.72
CA ALA A 764 6.48 33.36 -24.65
C ALA A 764 6.02 34.76 -25.04
N ARG A 765 5.29 35.49 -24.18
CA ARG A 765 5.02 36.93 -24.39
C ARG A 765 6.28 37.73 -24.11
N PRO A 766 6.51 38.84 -24.82
CA PRO A 766 7.43 39.86 -24.35
C PRO A 766 6.98 40.33 -22.95
N PRO A 767 7.90 40.72 -22.05
CA PRO A 767 7.53 41.20 -20.72
C PRO A 767 6.49 42.32 -20.87
N VAL A 768 5.32 42.11 -20.27
CA VAL A 768 4.24 43.11 -20.24
C VAL A 768 4.81 44.28 -19.48
N VAL A 769 4.97 45.42 -20.15
CA VAL A 769 5.12 46.70 -19.47
C VAL A 769 3.85 46.85 -18.65
N HIS A 770 3.97 46.81 -17.32
CA HIS A 770 2.84 46.97 -16.42
C HIS A 770 2.14 48.27 -16.70
N LYS A 771 1.02 48.24 -17.41
CA LYS A 771 0.06 49.36 -17.45
C LYS A 771 -0.64 49.37 -16.09
N ASP A 772 -0.82 50.60 -15.61
CA ASP A 772 -1.63 50.81 -14.39
C ASP A 772 -3.03 50.17 -14.63
N PRO A 773 -3.61 49.44 -13.69
CA PRO A 773 -4.95 48.82 -13.84
C PRO A 773 -6.02 49.84 -14.31
N CYS A 774 -5.82 51.13 -14.03
CA CYS A 774 -6.70 52.20 -14.46
C CYS A 774 -6.60 52.54 -15.95
N ASP A 775 -5.54 52.13 -16.65
CA ASP A 775 -5.28 52.39 -18.06
C ASP A 775 -5.55 51.20 -18.97
N MET A 776 -6.08 50.08 -18.40
CA MET A 776 -6.43 48.90 -19.19
C MET A 776 -7.83 49.03 -19.81
N THR A 777 -7.94 48.68 -21.09
CA THR A 777 -9.24 48.49 -21.72
C THR A 777 -9.97 47.31 -21.05
N PRO A 778 -11.34 47.25 -21.12
CA PRO A 778 -12.11 46.12 -20.57
C PRO A 778 -11.71 44.74 -21.14
N GLN A 779 -11.15 44.73 -22.33
CA GLN A 779 -10.67 43.52 -22.99
C GLN A 779 -9.27 43.13 -22.46
N GLU A 780 -8.37 44.08 -22.25
CA GLU A 780 -7.06 43.85 -21.60
C GLU A 780 -7.21 43.44 -20.13
N ALA A 781 -8.17 43.99 -19.40
CA ALA A 781 -8.50 43.61 -18.04
C ALA A 781 -9.04 42.15 -17.99
N LYS A 782 -9.90 41.77 -18.94
CA LYS A 782 -10.43 40.41 -19.04
C LYS A 782 -9.38 39.37 -19.48
N GLU A 783 -8.40 39.78 -20.31
CA GLU A 783 -7.24 38.99 -20.68
C GLU A 783 -6.19 38.90 -19.56
N ALA A 784 -6.12 39.88 -18.67
CA ALA A 784 -5.30 39.88 -17.47
C ALA A 784 -5.92 39.03 -16.32
N GLU A 785 -7.25 38.91 -16.27
CA GLU A 785 -7.97 38.03 -15.32
C GLU A 785 -7.90 36.55 -15.70
N GLY A 786 -7.70 36.23 -16.99
CA GLY A 786 -7.47 34.86 -17.45
C GLY A 786 -6.00 34.47 -17.23
N ASP A 787 -5.74 33.28 -16.70
CA ASP A 787 -4.37 32.77 -16.53
C ASP A 787 -3.59 32.53 -17.84
N GLY A 788 -4.19 32.83 -18.98
CA GLY A 788 -3.58 32.76 -20.32
C GLY A 788 -3.25 31.35 -20.80
N ARG A 789 -3.73 30.32 -20.08
CA ARG A 789 -3.54 28.92 -20.45
C ARG A 789 -4.55 28.47 -21.50
N ILE A 790 -4.11 27.60 -22.40
CA ILE A 790 -4.97 26.96 -23.40
C ILE A 790 -5.35 25.58 -22.88
N GLU A 791 -6.60 25.20 -23.06
CA GLU A 791 -7.08 23.85 -22.72
C GLU A 791 -7.02 22.94 -23.95
N TYR A 792 -6.41 21.78 -23.77
CA TYR A 792 -6.42 20.68 -24.72
C TYR A 792 -7.08 19.45 -24.14
N THR A 793 -7.73 18.68 -25.00
CA THR A 793 -8.41 17.43 -24.61
C THR A 793 -7.94 16.27 -25.46
N ILE A 794 -7.83 15.10 -24.85
CA ILE A 794 -7.60 13.83 -25.51
C ILE A 794 -8.64 12.82 -25.03
N THR A 795 -9.14 12.01 -25.96
CA THR A 795 -9.96 10.83 -25.65
C THR A 795 -9.36 9.61 -26.33
N ILE A 796 -9.15 8.54 -25.57
CA ILE A 796 -8.60 7.27 -26.04
C ILE A 796 -9.64 6.18 -25.75
N LYS A 797 -10.12 5.49 -26.79
CA LYS A 797 -11.08 4.39 -26.68
C LYS A 797 -10.50 3.12 -27.24
N ARG A 798 -10.92 1.98 -26.72
CA ARG A 798 -10.65 0.71 -27.38
C ARG A 798 -11.58 0.57 -28.58
N GLN A 799 -11.03 0.26 -29.76
CA GLN A 799 -11.82 -0.10 -30.95
C GLN A 799 -12.66 -1.35 -30.66
N GLY A 800 -13.94 -1.28 -30.97
CA GLY A 800 -14.89 -2.37 -30.67
C GLY A 800 -15.43 -2.38 -29.23
N GLY A 801 -15.09 -1.38 -28.41
CA GLY A 801 -15.55 -1.24 -27.02
C GLY A 801 -14.75 -2.07 -26.02
N ALA A 802 -15.19 -2.10 -24.76
CA ALA A 802 -14.52 -2.85 -23.70
C ALA A 802 -14.50 -4.37 -24.00
N ILE A 803 -13.44 -5.04 -23.52
CA ILE A 803 -13.30 -6.50 -23.67
C ILE A 803 -14.41 -7.19 -22.87
N ASP A 804 -15.20 -8.03 -23.52
CA ASP A 804 -16.27 -8.82 -22.89
C ASP A 804 -15.71 -10.13 -22.31
N PHE A 805 -15.06 -10.04 -21.16
CA PHE A 805 -14.46 -11.17 -20.46
C PHE A 805 -15.43 -12.32 -20.14
N PRO A 806 -16.71 -12.07 -19.77
CA PRO A 806 -17.68 -13.14 -19.60
C PRO A 806 -17.89 -14.00 -20.85
N LYS A 807 -17.97 -13.39 -22.04
CA LYS A 807 -18.05 -14.15 -23.31
C LYS A 807 -16.81 -14.99 -23.57
N LEU A 808 -15.65 -14.57 -23.06
CA LEU A 808 -14.41 -15.33 -23.11
C LEU A 808 -14.33 -16.44 -22.04
N GLY A 809 -15.39 -16.64 -21.25
CA GLY A 809 -15.47 -17.65 -20.20
C GLY A 809 -14.67 -17.33 -18.95
N VAL A 810 -14.24 -16.07 -18.79
CA VAL A 810 -13.58 -15.59 -17.57
C VAL A 810 -14.66 -15.20 -16.57
N LYS A 811 -14.79 -15.98 -15.51
CA LYS A 811 -15.75 -15.69 -14.44
C LYS A 811 -15.39 -14.38 -13.73
N GLY A 812 -16.40 -13.66 -13.24
CA GLY A 812 -16.22 -12.53 -12.36
C GLY A 812 -15.79 -11.24 -13.03
N MET A 813 -15.94 -11.14 -14.33
CA MET A 813 -15.59 -9.96 -15.10
C MET A 813 -16.81 -9.22 -15.68
N ALA A 814 -18.03 -9.68 -15.38
CA ALA A 814 -19.24 -8.95 -15.72
C ALA A 814 -19.30 -7.67 -14.90
N LEU A 815 -19.24 -6.53 -15.57
CA LEU A 815 -19.73 -5.28 -15.06
C LEU A 815 -21.21 -5.28 -15.37
N GLU A 816 -22.08 -5.29 -14.38
CA GLU A 816 -23.52 -5.11 -14.62
C GLU A 816 -23.69 -3.80 -15.37
N GLU A 817 -24.25 -3.89 -16.60
CA GLU A 817 -24.72 -2.70 -17.30
C GLU A 817 -25.74 -2.01 -16.40
N ASN A 818 -25.53 -0.73 -16.10
CA ASN A 818 -26.54 0.11 -15.46
C ASN A 818 -27.84 -0.08 -16.23
N GLU A 819 -28.83 -0.75 -15.64
CA GLU A 819 -30.18 -0.77 -16.15
C GLU A 819 -30.62 0.68 -16.34
N ARG A 820 -30.64 1.11 -17.59
CA ARG A 820 -31.27 2.38 -17.99
C ARG A 820 -32.72 2.29 -17.60
N GLY A 821 -33.10 3.14 -16.65
CA GLY A 821 -34.43 3.52 -16.30
C GLY A 821 -35.58 2.66 -16.81
N GLY A 822 -36.03 1.73 -16.01
CA GLY A 822 -37.30 1.06 -16.12
C GLY A 822 -37.96 1.20 -14.75
N ASP A 823 -38.90 2.12 -14.67
CA ASP A 823 -39.78 2.30 -13.54
C ASP A 823 -40.48 1.01 -13.11
N GLY A 824 -40.53 0.71 -11.85
CA GLY A 824 -41.63 0.02 -11.23
C GLY A 824 -41.55 -1.54 -11.15
N GLY A 825 -40.63 -2.12 -10.44
CA GLY A 825 -40.63 -3.59 -10.21
C GLY A 825 -40.00 -4.09 -8.89
N TRP A 826 -39.27 -3.27 -8.19
CA TRP A 826 -38.45 -3.72 -7.05
C TRP A 826 -39.11 -3.65 -5.66
N VAL A 827 -40.27 -3.02 -5.55
CA VAL A 827 -41.00 -2.89 -4.24
C VAL A 827 -41.73 -4.17 -3.84
N GLN A 828 -41.89 -5.14 -4.73
CA GLN A 828 -42.75 -6.30 -4.44
C GLN A 828 -42.03 -7.59 -4.01
N ARG A 829 -40.66 -7.62 -3.91
CA ARG A 829 -39.93 -8.80 -3.43
C ARG A 829 -39.30 -8.71 -2.04
N CYS A 830 -39.36 -7.56 -1.38
CA CYS A 830 -38.85 -7.40 -0.02
C CYS A 830 -39.90 -7.46 1.10
N CYS A 831 -41.14 -7.73 0.79
CA CYS A 831 -42.22 -7.86 1.80
C CYS A 831 -42.60 -9.32 2.04
N GLY A 832 -41.65 -10.13 2.46
CA GLY A 832 -41.92 -11.49 2.95
C GLY A 832 -41.12 -11.73 4.24
N SER A 833 -41.80 -11.54 5.36
CA SER A 833 -41.39 -11.81 6.76
C SER A 833 -40.69 -10.68 7.53
N SER A 834 -41.52 -9.99 8.34
CA SER A 834 -41.17 -9.31 9.60
C SER A 834 -40.26 -8.09 9.55
N CYS A 835 -40.81 -6.97 9.06
CA CYS A 835 -40.36 -5.64 9.52
C CYS A 835 -41.19 -5.21 10.74
N VAL A 836 -40.58 -5.28 11.93
CA VAL A 836 -41.03 -4.45 13.06
C VAL A 836 -40.26 -3.15 12.99
N VAL A 837 -40.97 -2.08 12.71
CA VAL A 837 -40.49 -0.71 12.78
C VAL A 837 -40.50 -0.30 14.26
N MET A 838 -39.32 0.03 14.80
CA MET A 838 -39.12 1.07 15.82
C MET A 838 -37.77 1.77 15.61
#